data_8ea40ca70acc8bcc3ab8b9093b0646f8
#
_entry.id   8ea40ca70acc8bcc3ab8b9093b0646f8
#
_cell.length_a   1.000
_cell.length_b   1.000
_cell.length_c   1.000
_cell.angle_alpha   90.00
_cell.angle_beta   90.00
_cell.angle_gamma   90.00
#
_symmetry.space_group_name_H-M   'P 1'
#
loop_
_entity.id
_entity.type
_entity.pdbx_description
1 polymer ?
#
loop_
_entity_poly.entity_id
_entity_poly.type
_entity_poly.pdbx_seq_one_letter_code
_entity_poly.pdbx_strand_id
1 'polypeptide(L)'
;MNKKLAIILTPIIIAATAFVLVYYFYYRTDAKTALTISEKRWAVENSKNKFDFEIVNDYPIYSLNGEGLIFKFIKDLEQDTGLEFNKIPYLSTSTPRQRSLKTRILSNDEKLTNNDILIFKDNYVALGKDYMRINHIKDMSNLSVGTYTKDKADISYYLKQASNISYKTYDKVEDLYRELDNKEVNIIIVPNIKSLRETIKKGSYHIIYNFTEMNKKLVLTLTDNNTKLNTIVRKYYTRWRKNNFIDAYNEVYLNYYLEQNNVDAKTRAELISKDYVYGYVEKVPYEKIVNNHLAGIAGEYVERMSRLGGLNFKYKKYKNKKELQKAIDKKEIDFYFDYYDYRTSNYKATISPFIEDYVVLGKEKDSHIVTSFESLKGQNLVMLGDDSLYYYFSNNSRSNIKTFKTLNELKGSANNRLIVVDSEVYSYYQNTKFKDFKLLYKDTMMNDYKFMVKNDDGAFYDLFNYIIGTNSYYNYRNAGINHMHETIFDNLTFREVYKAVMLLIFIPLIIGFISYLILKAKKKKKKKEITEKHKYIDVLTSLKNRNYLNFKMSEWEENKVLPQAIVIINLNNVQYVNDNYGHETGDDLIIKAAGILVNTQLENSEIMRIDGNEFLVYLVGYSERQVDAYSKKLAKELKTLPHEFGGAVGYSIIEDKIKTIDDAINEATIAMNENKKEYK
;
A
#
# COMPACT_ATOMS: atom_id res chain seq x y z
N MET A 1 -0.18 42.48 -19.98
CA MET A 1 -1.06 41.40 -19.51
C MET A 1 -1.83 41.86 -18.26
N ASN A 2 -3.13 41.94 -18.33
CA ASN A 2 -3.97 42.53 -17.24
C ASN A 2 -3.77 41.78 -15.93
N LYS A 3 -3.37 42.46 -14.83
CA LYS A 3 -3.20 41.91 -13.48
C LYS A 3 -4.40 41.00 -13.02
N LYS A 4 -5.62 41.32 -13.51
CA LYS A 4 -6.82 40.52 -13.26
C LYS A 4 -6.83 39.16 -13.98
N LEU A 5 -6.18 39.04 -15.14
CA LEU A 5 -6.07 37.77 -15.88
C LEU A 5 -5.02 36.84 -15.22
N ALA A 6 -3.95 37.40 -14.65
CA ALA A 6 -2.93 36.68 -13.94
C ALA A 6 -3.50 36.03 -12.65
N ILE A 7 -4.34 36.72 -11.90
CA ILE A 7 -4.95 36.19 -10.64
C ILE A 7 -5.85 35.00 -10.91
N ILE A 8 -6.50 34.94 -12.09
CA ILE A 8 -7.41 33.82 -12.45
C ILE A 8 -6.62 32.65 -13.06
N LEU A 9 -5.55 32.94 -13.82
CA LEU A 9 -4.74 31.90 -14.47
C LEU A 9 -3.76 31.21 -13.53
N THR A 10 -3.27 31.90 -12.50
CA THR A 10 -2.28 31.34 -11.56
C THR A 10 -2.76 30.06 -10.85
N PRO A 11 -3.95 29.98 -10.23
CA PRO A 11 -4.41 28.75 -9.59
C PRO A 11 -4.69 27.63 -10.59
N ILE A 12 -5.10 27.92 -11.81
CA ILE A 12 -5.32 26.91 -12.87
C ILE A 12 -3.98 26.33 -13.33
N ILE A 13 -2.97 27.19 -13.48
CA ILE A 13 -1.62 26.75 -13.83
C ILE A 13 -1.01 25.93 -12.70
N ILE A 14 -1.21 26.32 -11.44
CA ILE A 14 -0.73 25.55 -10.27
C ILE A 14 -1.42 24.19 -10.20
N ALA A 15 -2.72 24.11 -10.41
CA ALA A 15 -3.46 22.84 -10.41
C ALA A 15 -3.05 21.94 -11.59
N ALA A 16 -2.87 22.51 -12.78
CA ALA A 16 -2.41 21.78 -13.96
C ALA A 16 -0.95 21.31 -13.81
N THR A 17 -0.06 22.14 -13.25
CA THR A 17 1.31 21.73 -12.95
C THR A 17 1.38 20.67 -11.85
N ALA A 18 0.56 20.76 -10.81
CA ALA A 18 0.46 19.72 -9.79
C ALA A 18 -0.03 18.40 -10.38
N PHE A 19 -1.06 18.42 -11.25
CA PHE A 19 -1.54 17.24 -11.96
C PHE A 19 -0.49 16.63 -12.89
N VAL A 20 0.21 17.46 -13.66
CA VAL A 20 1.31 17.01 -14.53
C VAL A 20 2.47 16.44 -13.72
N LEU A 21 2.80 17.03 -12.57
CA LEU A 21 3.83 16.49 -11.67
C LEU A 21 3.42 15.15 -11.07
N VAL A 22 2.18 15.00 -10.57
CA VAL A 22 1.67 13.72 -10.05
C VAL A 22 1.64 12.67 -11.16
N TYR A 23 1.14 13.01 -12.35
CA TYR A 23 1.14 12.13 -13.52
C TYR A 23 2.56 11.74 -13.93
N TYR A 24 3.49 12.68 -14.01
CA TYR A 24 4.90 12.46 -14.33
C TYR A 24 5.60 11.58 -13.29
N PHE A 25 5.36 11.79 -11.98
CA PHE A 25 5.91 10.95 -10.92
C PHE A 25 5.33 9.54 -10.96
N TYR A 26 4.04 9.40 -11.24
CA TYR A 26 3.37 8.11 -11.36
C TYR A 26 3.93 7.29 -12.55
N TYR A 27 3.99 7.89 -13.74
CA TYR A 27 4.54 7.23 -14.95
C TYR A 27 6.05 6.96 -14.84
N ARG A 28 6.82 7.86 -14.23
CA ARG A 28 8.26 7.68 -14.05
C ARG A 28 8.59 6.52 -13.10
N THR A 29 7.74 6.23 -12.12
CA THR A 29 7.91 5.08 -11.22
C THR A 29 7.65 3.76 -11.95
N ASP A 30 6.66 3.71 -12.83
CA ASP A 30 6.36 2.50 -13.60
C ASP A 30 7.41 2.24 -14.71
N ALA A 31 7.90 3.28 -15.36
CA ALA A 31 9.00 3.17 -16.33
C ALA A 31 10.31 2.66 -15.71
N LYS A 32 10.63 3.03 -14.46
CA LYS A 32 11.82 2.53 -13.76
C LYS A 32 11.76 1.03 -13.43
N THR A 33 10.58 0.45 -13.31
CA THR A 33 10.38 -0.97 -13.00
C THR A 33 10.10 -1.82 -14.22
N ALA A 34 9.83 -1.21 -15.37
CA ALA A 34 9.68 -1.92 -16.63
C ALA A 34 11.04 -2.46 -17.12
N LEU A 35 11.03 -3.66 -17.71
CA LEU A 35 12.21 -4.20 -18.36
C LEU A 35 12.49 -3.43 -19.65
N THR A 36 13.72 -2.99 -19.82
CA THR A 36 14.18 -2.39 -21.09
C THR A 36 14.23 -3.45 -22.19
N ILE A 37 14.29 -3.00 -23.42
CA ILE A 37 14.40 -3.93 -24.58
C ILE A 37 15.71 -4.73 -24.52
N SER A 38 16.80 -4.12 -24.08
CA SER A 38 18.06 -4.83 -23.86
C SER A 38 17.93 -5.97 -22.82
N GLU A 39 17.17 -5.73 -21.74
CA GLU A 39 16.89 -6.76 -20.73
C GLU A 39 15.95 -7.85 -21.25
N LYS A 40 14.91 -7.49 -22.01
CA LYS A 40 14.01 -8.46 -22.65
C LYS A 40 14.76 -9.33 -23.67
N ARG A 41 15.61 -8.71 -24.50
CA ARG A 41 16.43 -9.43 -25.49
C ARG A 41 17.40 -10.39 -24.79
N TRP A 42 18.09 -9.93 -23.75
CA TRP A 42 18.97 -10.77 -22.96
C TRP A 42 18.23 -11.96 -22.35
N ALA A 43 17.00 -11.76 -21.84
CA ALA A 43 16.17 -12.84 -21.30
C ALA A 43 15.83 -13.88 -22.36
N VAL A 44 15.45 -13.46 -23.56
CA VAL A 44 15.17 -14.37 -24.70
C VAL A 44 16.43 -15.15 -25.12
N GLU A 45 17.57 -14.49 -25.23
CA GLU A 45 18.86 -15.13 -25.58
C GLU A 45 19.29 -16.16 -24.54
N ASN A 46 18.90 -15.97 -23.28
CA ASN A 46 19.26 -16.86 -22.17
C ASN A 46 18.12 -17.80 -21.74
N SER A 47 17.02 -17.88 -22.49
CA SER A 47 15.86 -18.71 -22.15
C SER A 47 16.13 -20.21 -22.08
N LYS A 48 17.21 -20.70 -22.74
CA LYS A 48 17.65 -22.10 -22.68
C LYS A 48 18.61 -22.38 -21.50
N ASN A 49 19.09 -21.35 -20.84
CA ASN A 49 19.98 -21.47 -19.70
C ASN A 49 19.19 -21.62 -18.40
N LYS A 50 19.55 -22.59 -17.57
CA LYS A 50 18.94 -22.75 -16.23
C LYS A 50 19.80 -22.05 -15.19
N PHE A 51 19.20 -21.10 -14.47
CA PHE A 51 19.85 -20.37 -13.39
C PHE A 51 19.52 -21.03 -12.05
N ASP A 52 20.52 -21.28 -11.22
CA ASP A 52 20.29 -21.83 -9.88
C ASP A 52 19.64 -20.78 -8.98
N PHE A 53 18.54 -21.16 -8.34
CA PHE A 53 17.84 -20.38 -7.35
C PHE A 53 17.67 -21.22 -6.08
N GLU A 54 18.46 -20.93 -5.06
CA GLU A 54 18.37 -21.59 -3.77
C GLU A 54 17.28 -20.97 -2.92
N ILE A 55 16.35 -21.79 -2.43
CA ILE A 55 15.15 -21.33 -1.76
C ILE A 55 15.06 -21.92 -0.37
N VAL A 56 15.00 -21.06 0.66
CA VAL A 56 14.63 -21.49 2.02
C VAL A 56 13.27 -22.18 1.92
N ASN A 57 13.19 -23.45 2.32
CA ASN A 57 12.00 -24.28 2.08
C ASN A 57 11.34 -24.80 3.37
N ASP A 58 11.49 -24.06 4.45
CA ASP A 58 10.89 -24.35 5.75
C ASP A 58 10.24 -23.11 6.36
N TYR A 59 9.71 -22.20 5.51
CA TYR A 59 9.09 -20.95 5.92
C TYR A 59 7.63 -20.90 5.46
N PRO A 60 6.65 -21.11 6.33
CA PRO A 60 5.23 -21.11 5.98
C PRO A 60 4.82 -19.87 5.15
N ILE A 61 3.87 -20.02 4.26
CA ILE A 61 3.35 -19.00 3.34
C ILE A 61 4.37 -18.57 2.27
N TYR A 62 5.63 -18.36 2.63
CA TYR A 62 6.65 -17.84 1.71
C TYR A 62 7.30 -18.94 0.89
N SER A 63 7.72 -20.01 1.54
CA SER A 63 8.38 -21.14 0.88
C SER A 63 8.43 -22.36 1.82
N LEU A 64 7.50 -23.27 1.62
CA LEU A 64 7.41 -24.51 2.39
C LEU A 64 7.13 -25.67 1.44
N ASN A 65 7.90 -26.75 1.55
CA ASN A 65 7.71 -27.99 0.80
C ASN A 65 7.60 -27.84 -0.72
N GLY A 66 8.31 -26.86 -1.31
CA GLY A 66 8.28 -26.59 -2.75
C GLY A 66 7.12 -25.68 -3.21
N GLU A 67 6.37 -25.11 -2.29
CA GLU A 67 5.22 -24.24 -2.55
C GLU A 67 5.35 -22.90 -1.80
N GLY A 68 4.48 -21.95 -2.11
CA GLY A 68 4.39 -20.65 -1.46
C GLY A 68 4.71 -19.48 -2.37
N LEU A 69 4.74 -18.29 -1.77
CA LEU A 69 4.88 -17.01 -2.47
C LEU A 69 6.14 -16.90 -3.33
N ILE A 70 7.27 -17.44 -2.84
CA ILE A 70 8.53 -17.40 -3.58
C ILE A 70 8.44 -18.25 -4.85
N PHE A 71 7.86 -19.44 -4.74
CA PHE A 71 7.67 -20.33 -5.88
C PHE A 71 6.67 -19.73 -6.89
N LYS A 72 5.61 -19.07 -6.42
CA LYS A 72 4.66 -18.35 -7.27
C LYS A 72 5.33 -17.17 -7.98
N PHE A 73 6.12 -16.36 -7.25
CA PHE A 73 6.92 -15.28 -7.84
C PHE A 73 7.87 -15.80 -8.94
N ILE A 74 8.58 -16.90 -8.69
CA ILE A 74 9.51 -17.46 -9.67
C ILE A 74 8.74 -17.99 -10.89
N LYS A 75 7.60 -18.64 -10.68
CA LYS A 75 6.75 -19.12 -11.79
C LYS A 75 6.27 -17.97 -12.68
N ASP A 76 5.79 -16.88 -12.08
CA ASP A 76 5.34 -15.70 -12.82
C ASP A 76 6.52 -15.04 -13.55
N LEU A 77 7.71 -14.96 -12.91
CA LEU A 77 8.94 -14.47 -13.53
C LEU A 77 9.34 -15.31 -14.74
N GLU A 78 9.31 -16.66 -14.62
CA GLU A 78 9.58 -17.59 -15.73
C GLU A 78 8.60 -17.39 -16.90
N GLN A 79 7.31 -17.27 -16.60
CA GLN A 79 6.26 -17.08 -17.62
C GLN A 79 6.41 -15.75 -18.36
N ASP A 80 6.69 -14.67 -17.65
CA ASP A 80 6.75 -13.32 -18.23
C ASP A 80 8.06 -13.03 -18.96
N THR A 81 9.16 -13.69 -18.58
CA THR A 81 10.49 -13.39 -19.13
C THR A 81 11.04 -14.50 -20.04
N GLY A 82 10.49 -15.70 -19.96
CA GLY A 82 11.03 -16.89 -20.66
C GLY A 82 12.33 -17.44 -20.04
N LEU A 83 12.80 -16.89 -18.91
CA LEU A 83 13.94 -17.43 -18.16
C LEU A 83 13.53 -18.72 -17.45
N GLU A 84 14.46 -19.66 -17.28
CA GLU A 84 14.25 -20.89 -16.51
C GLU A 84 15.12 -20.91 -15.25
N PHE A 85 14.53 -21.31 -14.11
CA PHE A 85 15.23 -21.44 -12.85
C PHE A 85 15.23 -22.88 -12.34
N ASN A 86 16.43 -23.34 -11.97
CA ASN A 86 16.62 -24.59 -11.21
C ASN A 86 16.37 -24.28 -9.73
N LYS A 87 15.20 -24.64 -9.22
CA LYS A 87 14.75 -24.36 -7.85
C LYS A 87 15.37 -25.38 -6.90
N ILE A 88 16.32 -24.95 -6.08
CA ILE A 88 17.07 -25.79 -5.14
C ILE A 88 16.60 -25.49 -3.71
N PRO A 89 15.73 -26.34 -3.13
CA PRO A 89 15.25 -26.11 -1.76
C PRO A 89 16.34 -26.43 -0.74
N TYR A 90 16.40 -25.63 0.33
CA TYR A 90 17.26 -25.88 1.47
C TYR A 90 16.61 -25.43 2.79
N LEU A 91 17.08 -25.92 3.93
CA LEU A 91 16.53 -25.54 5.24
C LEU A 91 17.19 -24.24 5.73
N SER A 92 16.42 -23.41 6.44
CA SER A 92 16.92 -22.14 7.01
C SER A 92 18.09 -22.28 7.99
N THR A 93 18.36 -23.50 8.46
CA THR A 93 19.50 -23.85 9.31
C THR A 93 20.76 -24.20 8.52
N SER A 94 20.67 -24.37 7.20
CA SER A 94 21.77 -24.75 6.31
C SER A 94 22.38 -23.50 5.67
N THR A 95 23.62 -23.62 5.20
CA THR A 95 24.32 -22.53 4.50
C THR A 95 24.13 -22.67 3.00
N PRO A 96 23.54 -21.67 2.30
CA PRO A 96 23.37 -21.70 0.86
C PRO A 96 24.70 -21.47 0.13
N ARG A 97 24.78 -21.87 -1.15
CA ARG A 97 25.94 -21.65 -2.01
C ARG A 97 26.22 -20.16 -2.23
N GLN A 98 27.48 -19.79 -2.47
CA GLN A 98 27.85 -18.36 -2.56
C GLN A 98 27.39 -17.66 -3.85
N ARG A 99 27.26 -18.38 -4.97
CA ARG A 99 27.15 -17.80 -6.32
C ARG A 99 25.76 -17.89 -6.98
N SER A 100 24.75 -18.40 -6.29
CA SER A 100 23.38 -18.51 -6.81
C SER A 100 22.50 -17.35 -6.37
N LEU A 101 21.39 -17.10 -7.12
CA LEU A 101 20.27 -16.38 -6.54
C LEU A 101 19.76 -17.18 -5.35
N LYS A 102 19.41 -16.51 -4.27
CA LYS A 102 18.93 -17.22 -3.07
C LYS A 102 18.00 -16.41 -2.22
N THR A 103 17.08 -17.08 -1.56
CA THR A 103 16.41 -16.49 -0.39
C THR A 103 17.20 -16.88 0.87
N ARG A 104 17.25 -16.03 1.87
CA ARG A 104 17.89 -16.33 3.18
C ARG A 104 17.19 -15.61 4.31
N ILE A 105 17.38 -16.13 5.52
CA ILE A 105 16.87 -15.51 6.74
C ILE A 105 18.02 -14.76 7.41
N LEU A 106 17.80 -13.47 7.66
CA LEU A 106 18.68 -12.63 8.44
C LEU A 106 18.14 -12.47 9.86
N SER A 107 19.03 -12.43 10.85
CA SER A 107 18.68 -12.04 12.22
C SER A 107 18.38 -10.54 12.31
N ASN A 108 17.86 -10.10 13.44
CA ASN A 108 17.41 -8.71 13.62
C ASN A 108 18.54 -7.70 13.47
N ASP A 109 19.74 -8.02 13.96
CA ASP A 109 20.95 -7.21 13.95
C ASP A 109 21.69 -7.21 12.60
N GLU A 110 21.45 -8.20 11.74
CA GLU A 110 22.06 -8.25 10.41
C GLU A 110 21.47 -7.16 9.49
N LYS A 111 22.39 -6.41 8.87
CA LYS A 111 22.03 -5.35 7.90
C LYS A 111 21.85 -5.91 6.50
N LEU A 112 20.93 -5.32 5.78
CA LEU A 112 20.76 -5.58 4.34
C LEU A 112 21.97 -5.06 3.57
N THR A 113 22.45 -5.86 2.64
CA THR A 113 23.45 -5.46 1.66
C THR A 113 22.79 -4.89 0.40
N ASN A 114 23.57 -4.30 -0.51
CA ASN A 114 23.05 -3.79 -1.79
C ASN A 114 22.46 -4.90 -2.69
N ASN A 115 22.89 -6.15 -2.48
CA ASN A 115 22.38 -7.32 -3.21
C ASN A 115 21.12 -7.91 -2.58
N ASP A 116 20.71 -7.47 -1.41
CA ASP A 116 19.52 -7.97 -0.74
C ASP A 116 18.26 -7.18 -1.10
N ILE A 117 17.19 -7.89 -1.35
CA ILE A 117 15.85 -7.36 -1.50
C ILE A 117 15.02 -7.91 -0.34
N LEU A 118 14.54 -7.02 0.52
CA LEU A 118 13.67 -7.42 1.63
C LEU A 118 12.33 -7.91 1.10
N ILE A 119 12.03 -9.18 1.36
CA ILE A 119 10.72 -9.78 1.03
C ILE A 119 9.76 -9.52 2.18
N PHE A 120 10.14 -9.89 3.42
CA PHE A 120 9.26 -9.87 4.56
C PHE A 120 10.05 -9.73 5.87
N LYS A 121 9.40 -9.10 6.88
CA LYS A 121 9.86 -9.10 8.27
C LYS A 121 8.93 -9.97 9.09
N ASP A 122 9.45 -11.07 9.63
CA ASP A 122 8.74 -11.93 10.55
C ASP A 122 8.91 -11.41 11.98
N ASN A 123 7.97 -10.60 12.40
CA ASN A 123 7.99 -10.05 13.74
C ASN A 123 7.76 -11.15 14.78
N TYR A 124 8.43 -11.04 15.90
CA TYR A 124 8.12 -11.88 17.04
C TYR A 124 6.77 -11.49 17.64
N VAL A 125 6.06 -12.49 18.09
CA VAL A 125 4.78 -12.34 18.80
C VAL A 125 4.82 -13.05 20.15
N ALA A 126 4.16 -12.46 21.13
CA ALA A 126 3.82 -13.18 22.35
C ALA A 126 2.46 -13.84 22.17
N LEU A 127 2.41 -15.15 22.34
CA LEU A 127 1.20 -15.96 22.28
C LEU A 127 0.81 -16.42 23.67
N GLY A 128 -0.45 -16.33 24.01
CA GLY A 128 -1.05 -16.87 25.23
C GLY A 128 -2.27 -17.72 24.93
N LYS A 129 -2.65 -18.57 25.86
CA LYS A 129 -3.87 -19.39 25.78
C LYS A 129 -5.08 -18.57 26.20
N ASP A 130 -4.89 -17.78 27.25
CA ASP A 130 -5.89 -16.85 27.75
C ASP A 130 -5.56 -15.44 27.24
N TYR A 131 -6.59 -14.65 26.99
CA TYR A 131 -6.38 -13.26 26.61
C TYR A 131 -5.76 -12.48 27.79
N MET A 132 -4.65 -11.84 27.51
CA MET A 132 -3.95 -10.98 28.48
C MET A 132 -3.81 -9.58 27.88
N ARG A 133 -4.12 -8.55 28.68
CA ARG A 133 -3.94 -7.18 28.24
C ARG A 133 -2.50 -6.75 28.44
N ILE A 134 -1.72 -6.76 27.38
CA ILE A 134 -0.34 -6.29 27.35
C ILE A 134 -0.25 -5.12 26.38
N ASN A 135 -0.17 -3.92 26.92
CA ASN A 135 -0.01 -2.68 26.12
C ASN A 135 1.46 -2.28 26.00
N HIS A 136 2.27 -2.61 27.00
CA HIS A 136 3.68 -2.28 27.07
C HIS A 136 4.50 -3.47 27.54
N ILE A 137 5.80 -3.48 27.24
CA ILE A 137 6.71 -4.56 27.68
C ILE A 137 6.70 -4.73 29.21
N LYS A 138 6.53 -3.65 29.97
CA LYS A 138 6.44 -3.70 31.44
C LYS A 138 5.28 -4.54 31.97
N ASP A 139 4.21 -4.66 31.19
CA ASP A 139 3.04 -5.43 31.56
C ASP A 139 3.32 -6.96 31.54
N MET A 140 4.46 -7.36 30.94
CA MET A 140 4.94 -8.74 30.97
C MET A 140 5.70 -9.12 32.25
N SER A 141 5.79 -8.21 33.23
CA SER A 141 6.47 -8.50 34.50
C SER A 141 5.81 -9.66 35.25
N ASN A 142 6.63 -10.46 35.92
CA ASN A 142 6.23 -11.66 36.68
C ASN A 142 5.67 -12.83 35.82
N LEU A 143 5.90 -12.81 34.50
CA LEU A 143 5.48 -13.89 33.62
C LEU A 143 6.58 -14.94 33.44
N SER A 144 6.15 -16.19 33.24
CA SER A 144 6.99 -17.28 32.74
C SER A 144 6.90 -17.29 31.20
N VAL A 145 8.05 -17.11 30.53
CA VAL A 145 8.17 -16.97 29.08
C VAL A 145 8.86 -18.17 28.48
N GLY A 146 8.18 -18.87 27.59
CA GLY A 146 8.75 -19.93 26.74
C GLY A 146 9.32 -19.35 25.44
N THR A 147 10.50 -19.78 25.01
CA THR A 147 11.09 -19.35 23.74
C THR A 147 12.07 -20.37 23.19
N TYR A 148 12.52 -20.16 21.94
CA TYR A 148 13.62 -20.95 21.39
C TYR A 148 14.93 -20.68 22.12
N THR A 149 15.73 -21.73 22.35
CA THR A 149 17.03 -21.63 23.02
C THR A 149 17.93 -20.58 22.38
N LYS A 150 17.98 -20.54 21.05
CA LYS A 150 18.79 -19.59 20.26
C LYS A 150 18.29 -18.14 20.32
N ASP A 151 17.00 -17.92 20.60
CA ASP A 151 16.39 -16.59 20.58
C ASP A 151 16.32 -15.96 22.00
N LYS A 152 16.68 -16.72 23.05
CA LYS A 152 16.60 -16.27 24.45
C LYS A 152 17.34 -14.98 24.72
N ALA A 153 18.57 -14.86 24.19
CA ALA A 153 19.40 -13.68 24.43
C ALA A 153 18.74 -12.40 23.89
N ASP A 154 18.25 -12.44 22.65
CA ASP A 154 17.59 -11.30 22.02
C ASP A 154 16.28 -10.96 22.76
N ILE A 155 15.46 -11.97 23.06
CA ILE A 155 14.20 -11.76 23.76
C ILE A 155 14.43 -11.16 25.14
N SER A 156 15.41 -11.67 25.90
CA SER A 156 15.74 -11.12 27.22
C SER A 156 16.23 -9.67 27.16
N TYR A 157 16.94 -9.29 26.09
CA TYR A 157 17.37 -7.91 25.85
C TYR A 157 16.17 -6.99 25.59
N TYR A 158 15.20 -7.41 24.76
CA TYR A 158 14.00 -6.64 24.49
C TYR A 158 13.07 -6.53 25.70
N LEU A 159 13.00 -7.57 26.53
CA LEU A 159 12.17 -7.60 27.72
C LEU A 159 12.82 -6.98 28.98
N LYS A 160 14.00 -6.35 28.88
CA LYS A 160 14.72 -5.76 30.03
C LYS A 160 13.94 -4.72 30.84
N GLN A 161 12.86 -4.15 30.28
CA GLN A 161 11.97 -3.21 30.98
C GLN A 161 10.93 -3.91 31.86
N ALA A 162 10.71 -5.20 31.68
CA ALA A 162 9.85 -6.03 32.52
C ALA A 162 10.68 -6.68 33.62
N SER A 163 10.14 -6.80 34.83
CA SER A 163 10.81 -7.37 35.99
C SER A 163 10.33 -8.81 36.27
N ASN A 164 11.18 -9.60 36.93
CA ASN A 164 10.85 -10.94 37.42
C ASN A 164 10.34 -11.89 36.30
N ILE A 165 10.95 -11.85 35.13
CA ILE A 165 10.61 -12.81 34.06
C ILE A 165 11.43 -14.08 34.27
N SER A 166 10.74 -15.23 34.27
CA SER A 166 11.38 -16.55 34.19
C SER A 166 11.38 -17.04 32.74
N TYR A 167 12.52 -17.54 32.26
CA TYR A 167 12.67 -18.05 30.89
C TYR A 167 12.81 -19.57 30.87
N LYS A 168 11.94 -20.24 30.12
CA LYS A 168 12.09 -21.65 29.75
C LYS A 168 12.42 -21.73 28.25
N THR A 169 13.43 -22.48 27.88
CA THR A 169 13.92 -22.54 26.50
C THR A 169 13.78 -23.93 25.91
N TYR A 170 13.45 -23.99 24.63
CA TYR A 170 13.20 -25.22 23.89
C TYR A 170 13.80 -25.12 22.49
N ASP A 171 14.19 -26.27 21.93
CA ASP A 171 14.74 -26.34 20.58
C ASP A 171 13.66 -26.62 19.53
N LYS A 172 12.55 -27.26 19.95
CA LYS A 172 11.44 -27.63 19.07
C LYS A 172 10.21 -26.78 19.37
N VAL A 173 9.50 -26.44 18.30
CA VAL A 173 8.28 -25.63 18.40
C VAL A 173 7.16 -26.36 19.13
N GLU A 174 7.06 -27.68 18.94
CA GLU A 174 6.03 -28.52 19.56
C GLU A 174 6.14 -28.51 21.09
N ASP A 175 7.39 -28.48 21.62
CA ASP A 175 7.62 -28.42 23.06
C ASP A 175 7.16 -27.09 23.65
N LEU A 176 7.40 -25.98 22.96
CA LEU A 176 6.93 -24.65 23.37
C LEU A 176 5.41 -24.59 23.54
N TYR A 177 4.67 -25.10 22.54
CA TYR A 177 3.20 -25.09 22.59
C TYR A 177 2.66 -26.09 23.62
N ARG A 178 3.32 -27.24 23.81
CA ARG A 178 2.96 -28.17 24.87
C ARG A 178 3.10 -27.54 26.26
N GLU A 179 4.17 -26.82 26.52
CA GLU A 179 4.40 -26.17 27.82
C GLU A 179 3.42 -25.03 28.08
N LEU A 180 3.02 -24.31 27.01
CA LEU A 180 1.96 -23.32 27.09
C LEU A 180 0.60 -23.99 27.40
N ASP A 181 0.31 -25.14 26.77
CA ASP A 181 -0.92 -25.93 27.04
C ASP A 181 -0.97 -26.41 28.44
N ASN A 182 0.16 -26.87 29.01
CA ASN A 182 0.28 -27.36 30.36
C ASN A 182 0.34 -26.24 31.42
N LYS A 183 0.30 -24.96 31.00
CA LYS A 183 0.44 -23.79 31.88
C LYS A 183 1.79 -23.72 32.62
N GLU A 184 2.81 -24.41 32.12
CA GLU A 184 4.18 -24.36 32.62
C GLU A 184 4.88 -23.06 32.25
N VAL A 185 4.40 -22.40 31.19
CA VAL A 185 4.72 -21.01 30.82
C VAL A 185 3.42 -20.23 30.64
N ASN A 186 3.44 -18.94 30.98
CA ASN A 186 2.28 -18.07 30.80
C ASN A 186 2.11 -17.67 29.34
N ILE A 187 3.21 -17.41 28.66
CA ILE A 187 3.26 -16.99 27.26
C ILE A 187 4.46 -17.64 26.56
N ILE A 188 4.37 -17.75 25.24
CA ILE A 188 5.52 -18.06 24.39
C ILE A 188 5.84 -16.89 23.47
N ILE A 189 7.13 -16.64 23.24
CA ILE A 189 7.58 -15.60 22.31
C ILE A 189 8.32 -16.26 21.15
N VAL A 190 7.75 -16.13 19.96
CA VAL A 190 8.19 -16.83 18.74
C VAL A 190 8.05 -15.95 17.51
N PRO A 191 8.81 -16.18 16.42
CA PRO A 191 8.55 -15.55 15.12
C PRO A 191 7.17 -15.99 14.61
N ASN A 192 6.35 -15.04 14.22
CA ASN A 192 4.92 -15.28 13.93
C ASN A 192 4.71 -16.28 12.77
N ILE A 193 5.29 -16.01 11.61
CA ILE A 193 5.08 -16.85 10.42
C ILE A 193 5.82 -18.18 10.52
N LYS A 194 7.04 -18.17 11.04
CA LYS A 194 7.79 -19.42 11.24
C LYS A 194 7.04 -20.43 12.11
N SER A 195 6.28 -19.95 13.08
CA SER A 195 5.51 -20.76 14.03
C SER A 195 4.04 -20.94 13.65
N LEU A 196 3.63 -20.46 12.47
CA LEU A 196 2.24 -20.39 12.03
C LEU A 196 1.55 -21.76 11.98
N ARG A 197 2.26 -22.81 11.58
CA ARG A 197 1.72 -24.18 11.52
C ARG A 197 1.11 -24.64 12.84
N GLU A 198 1.85 -24.46 13.93
CA GLU A 198 1.39 -24.90 15.25
C GLU A 198 0.26 -24.00 15.76
N THR A 199 0.32 -22.72 15.47
CA THR A 199 -0.75 -21.78 15.81
C THR A 199 -2.06 -22.16 15.13
N ILE A 200 -2.03 -22.54 13.84
CA ILE A 200 -3.23 -23.01 13.11
C ILE A 200 -3.77 -24.31 13.68
N LYS A 201 -2.93 -25.33 13.82
CA LYS A 201 -3.36 -26.69 14.22
C LYS A 201 -4.02 -26.74 15.60
N LYS A 202 -3.59 -25.89 16.51
CA LYS A 202 -4.08 -25.90 17.88
C LYS A 202 -5.22 -24.91 18.15
N GLY A 203 -5.44 -23.93 17.26
CA GLY A 203 -6.66 -23.12 17.13
C GLY A 203 -7.11 -22.26 18.32
N SER A 204 -6.37 -22.23 19.43
CA SER A 204 -6.83 -21.60 20.68
C SER A 204 -5.82 -20.63 21.30
N TYR A 205 -4.91 -20.08 20.47
CA TYR A 205 -3.92 -19.12 20.95
C TYR A 205 -4.22 -17.72 20.49
N HIS A 206 -3.93 -16.75 21.37
CA HIS A 206 -4.09 -15.33 21.09
C HIS A 206 -2.74 -14.66 20.94
N ILE A 207 -2.58 -13.81 19.91
CA ILE A 207 -1.48 -12.87 19.87
C ILE A 207 -1.80 -11.75 20.86
N ILE A 208 -1.11 -11.76 22.01
CA ILE A 208 -1.29 -10.78 23.08
C ILE A 208 -0.35 -9.59 22.95
N TYR A 209 0.77 -9.75 22.24
CA TYR A 209 1.70 -8.65 21.93
C TYR A 209 2.47 -8.90 20.63
N ASN A 210 2.73 -7.84 19.86
CA ASN A 210 3.52 -7.90 18.64
C ASN A 210 4.76 -7.01 18.80
N PHE A 211 5.94 -7.62 18.67
CA PHE A 211 7.23 -6.92 18.77
C PHE A 211 7.60 -6.33 17.42
N THR A 212 7.40 -5.02 17.24
CA THR A 212 7.70 -4.33 15.97
C THR A 212 9.20 -4.20 15.70
N GLU A 213 10.00 -4.12 16.76
CA GLU A 213 11.46 -3.92 16.69
C GLU A 213 12.24 -5.24 16.61
N MET A 214 11.65 -6.35 17.02
CA MET A 214 12.28 -7.66 17.03
C MET A 214 11.71 -8.52 15.89
N ASN A 215 12.53 -8.84 14.90
CA ASN A 215 12.09 -9.58 13.72
C ASN A 215 13.21 -10.42 13.08
N LYS A 216 12.82 -11.42 12.31
CA LYS A 216 13.68 -12.07 11.31
C LYS A 216 13.33 -11.52 9.93
N LYS A 217 14.32 -11.39 9.06
CA LYS A 217 14.13 -10.83 7.72
C LYS A 217 14.30 -11.93 6.68
N LEU A 218 13.26 -12.24 5.93
CA LEU A 218 13.38 -13.04 4.71
C LEU A 218 13.79 -12.11 3.57
N VAL A 219 14.93 -12.40 2.94
CA VAL A 219 15.49 -11.61 1.84
C VAL A 219 15.72 -12.45 0.61
N LEU A 220 15.61 -11.84 -0.55
CA LEU A 220 16.12 -12.35 -1.83
C LEU A 220 17.49 -11.72 -2.07
N THR A 221 18.53 -12.54 -2.06
CA THR A 221 19.92 -12.13 -2.33
C THR A 221 20.26 -12.42 -3.78
N LEU A 222 20.69 -11.38 -4.48
CA LEU A 222 21.11 -11.44 -5.88
C LEU A 222 22.52 -12.04 -6.01
N THR A 223 22.81 -12.61 -7.18
CA THR A 223 24.13 -13.22 -7.44
C THR A 223 25.20 -12.17 -7.73
N ASP A 224 26.46 -12.44 -7.37
CA ASP A 224 27.56 -11.52 -7.64
C ASP A 224 28.07 -11.59 -9.09
N ASN A 225 27.64 -12.59 -9.88
CA ASN A 225 28.26 -12.94 -11.16
C ASN A 225 27.43 -12.51 -12.39
N ASN A 226 26.20 -12.01 -12.26
CA ASN A 226 25.34 -11.69 -13.39
C ASN A 226 24.49 -10.44 -13.17
N THR A 227 25.05 -9.31 -13.56
CA THR A 227 24.40 -7.99 -13.37
C THR A 227 23.09 -7.84 -14.14
N LYS A 228 22.98 -8.43 -15.36
CA LYS A 228 21.75 -8.38 -16.16
C LYS A 228 20.64 -9.18 -15.49
N LEU A 229 20.91 -10.41 -15.07
CA LEU A 229 19.95 -11.23 -14.33
C LEU A 229 19.48 -10.51 -13.06
N ASN A 230 20.42 -9.94 -12.29
CA ASN A 230 20.11 -9.20 -11.07
C ASN A 230 19.18 -8.03 -11.33
N THR A 231 19.43 -7.28 -12.39
CA THR A 231 18.59 -6.13 -12.77
C THR A 231 17.19 -6.57 -13.16
N ILE A 232 17.06 -7.63 -13.95
CA ILE A 232 15.78 -8.21 -14.35
C ILE A 232 14.99 -8.68 -13.12
N VAL A 233 15.61 -9.49 -12.26
CA VAL A 233 14.96 -10.04 -11.06
C VAL A 233 14.53 -8.91 -10.11
N ARG A 234 15.37 -7.89 -9.88
CA ARG A 234 15.04 -6.76 -9.01
C ARG A 234 13.87 -5.93 -9.55
N LYS A 235 13.91 -5.57 -10.82
CA LYS A 235 12.84 -4.80 -11.47
C LYS A 235 11.53 -5.59 -11.48
N TYR A 236 11.59 -6.86 -11.86
CA TYR A 236 10.42 -7.73 -11.90
C TYR A 236 9.82 -7.91 -10.51
N TYR A 237 10.63 -8.19 -9.47
CA TYR A 237 10.15 -8.32 -8.10
C TYR A 237 9.48 -7.03 -7.60
N THR A 238 10.06 -5.87 -7.90
CA THR A 238 9.48 -4.59 -7.48
C THR A 238 8.10 -4.36 -8.09
N ARG A 239 7.93 -4.66 -9.38
CA ARG A 239 6.64 -4.60 -10.08
C ARG A 239 5.65 -5.64 -9.55
N TRP A 240 6.10 -6.89 -9.43
CA TRP A 240 5.28 -8.00 -8.95
C TRP A 240 4.78 -7.75 -7.53
N ARG A 241 5.64 -7.23 -6.65
CA ARG A 241 5.26 -6.85 -5.28
C ARG A 241 4.19 -5.77 -5.25
N LYS A 242 4.23 -4.80 -6.16
CA LYS A 242 3.23 -3.74 -6.26
C LYS A 242 1.86 -4.26 -6.73
N ASN A 243 1.86 -5.15 -7.73
CA ASN A 243 0.66 -5.49 -8.46
C ASN A 243 0.03 -6.83 -8.05
N ASN A 244 0.83 -7.84 -7.70
CA ASN A 244 0.40 -9.23 -7.56
C ASN A 244 0.56 -9.78 -6.13
N PHE A 245 1.42 -9.15 -5.30
CA PHE A 245 1.83 -9.73 -4.01
C PHE A 245 0.66 -9.95 -3.06
N ILE A 246 -0.26 -8.99 -2.92
CA ILE A 246 -1.36 -9.08 -1.94
C ILE A 246 -2.30 -10.23 -2.29
N ASP A 247 -2.69 -10.34 -3.55
CA ASP A 247 -3.59 -11.39 -4.02
C ASP A 247 -2.92 -12.77 -3.90
N ALA A 248 -1.65 -12.85 -4.31
CA ALA A 248 -0.86 -14.07 -4.16
C ALA A 248 -0.69 -14.48 -2.69
N TYR A 249 -0.45 -13.52 -1.79
CA TYR A 249 -0.33 -13.76 -0.36
C TYR A 249 -1.64 -14.30 0.23
N ASN A 250 -2.75 -13.67 -0.07
CA ASN A 250 -4.06 -14.08 0.44
C ASN A 250 -4.43 -15.50 -0.03
N GLU A 251 -4.20 -15.79 -1.31
CA GLU A 251 -4.45 -17.12 -1.88
C GLU A 251 -3.58 -18.20 -1.21
N VAL A 252 -2.27 -17.95 -1.08
CA VAL A 252 -1.35 -18.91 -0.46
C VAL A 252 -1.67 -19.08 1.04
N TYR A 253 -2.02 -18.01 1.73
CA TYR A 253 -2.35 -18.03 3.15
C TYR A 253 -3.62 -18.87 3.43
N LEU A 254 -4.68 -18.63 2.64
CA LEU A 254 -5.92 -19.40 2.76
C LEU A 254 -5.69 -20.88 2.44
N ASN A 255 -4.97 -21.18 1.36
CA ASN A 255 -4.66 -22.55 0.99
C ASN A 255 -3.92 -23.27 2.12
N TYR A 256 -2.89 -22.62 2.67
CA TYR A 256 -2.12 -23.14 3.77
C TYR A 256 -2.99 -23.42 5.01
N TYR A 257 -3.88 -22.48 5.37
CA TYR A 257 -4.82 -22.67 6.48
C TYR A 257 -5.73 -23.88 6.27
N LEU A 258 -6.34 -23.99 5.08
CA LEU A 258 -7.28 -25.07 4.75
C LEU A 258 -6.58 -26.44 4.75
N GLU A 259 -5.36 -26.53 4.24
CA GLU A 259 -4.54 -27.75 4.25
C GLU A 259 -4.16 -28.17 5.68
N GLN A 260 -3.70 -27.23 6.51
CA GLN A 260 -3.33 -27.55 7.88
C GLN A 260 -4.51 -28.04 8.73
N ASN A 261 -5.74 -27.64 8.39
CA ASN A 261 -6.98 -28.10 9.05
C ASN A 261 -7.65 -29.27 8.33
N ASN A 262 -7.03 -29.85 7.30
CA ASN A 262 -7.56 -30.97 6.51
C ASN A 262 -8.96 -30.70 5.95
N VAL A 263 -9.24 -29.45 5.52
CA VAL A 263 -10.52 -29.07 4.92
C VAL A 263 -10.61 -29.68 3.53
N ASP A 264 -11.64 -30.50 3.31
CA ASP A 264 -11.84 -31.19 2.03
C ASP A 264 -12.21 -30.24 0.89
N ALA A 265 -12.00 -30.68 -0.34
CA ALA A 265 -12.19 -29.87 -1.55
C ALA A 265 -13.65 -29.37 -1.71
N LYS A 266 -14.64 -30.15 -1.26
CA LYS A 266 -16.05 -29.77 -1.35
C LYS A 266 -16.38 -28.65 -0.39
N THR A 267 -16.03 -28.82 0.88
CA THR A 267 -16.18 -27.78 1.92
C THR A 267 -15.47 -26.49 1.55
N ARG A 268 -14.26 -26.59 0.96
CA ARG A 268 -13.52 -25.43 0.45
C ARG A 268 -14.27 -24.71 -0.68
N ALA A 269 -14.80 -25.46 -1.65
CA ALA A 269 -15.56 -24.88 -2.76
C ALA A 269 -16.83 -24.19 -2.27
N GLU A 270 -17.54 -24.80 -1.31
CA GLU A 270 -18.71 -24.21 -0.65
C GLU A 270 -18.37 -22.92 0.09
N LEU A 271 -17.29 -22.93 0.88
CA LEU A 271 -16.81 -21.76 1.62
C LEU A 271 -16.51 -20.56 0.70
N ILE A 272 -15.85 -20.78 -0.43
CA ILE A 272 -15.44 -19.71 -1.35
C ILE A 272 -16.61 -19.24 -2.23
N SER A 273 -17.50 -20.12 -2.65
CA SER A 273 -18.60 -19.81 -3.56
C SER A 273 -19.80 -19.11 -2.91
N LYS A 274 -19.92 -19.20 -1.58
CA LYS A 274 -21.03 -18.62 -0.83
C LYS A 274 -20.93 -17.11 -0.72
N ASP A 275 -22.02 -16.39 -0.93
CA ASP A 275 -22.18 -14.99 -0.56
C ASP A 275 -22.64 -14.87 0.88
N TYR A 276 -21.78 -14.39 1.75
CA TYR A 276 -22.09 -14.23 3.19
C TYR A 276 -22.76 -12.89 3.46
N VAL A 277 -23.85 -12.91 4.19
CA VAL A 277 -24.59 -11.71 4.58
C VAL A 277 -24.18 -11.25 5.97
N TYR A 278 -23.51 -10.09 6.05
CA TYR A 278 -23.20 -9.43 7.31
C TYR A 278 -24.31 -8.43 7.66
N GLY A 279 -24.95 -8.64 8.82
CA GLY A 279 -25.99 -7.74 9.33
C GLY A 279 -25.45 -6.75 10.35
N TYR A 280 -25.75 -5.47 10.23
CA TYR A 280 -25.27 -4.48 11.18
C TYR A 280 -26.20 -3.29 11.40
N VAL A 281 -26.05 -2.62 12.56
CA VAL A 281 -26.59 -1.30 12.87
C VAL A 281 -25.39 -0.35 13.00
N GLU A 282 -25.37 0.73 12.22
CA GLU A 282 -24.23 1.65 12.23
C GLU A 282 -23.90 2.15 13.64
N LYS A 283 -22.70 1.87 14.11
CA LYS A 283 -22.17 2.29 15.42
C LYS A 283 -20.70 2.68 15.32
N VAL A 284 -20.45 3.95 15.31
CA VAL A 284 -19.08 4.53 15.27
C VAL A 284 -18.46 4.45 16.68
N PRO A 285 -17.21 3.95 16.84
CA PRO A 285 -16.22 3.64 15.80
C PRO A 285 -16.15 2.17 15.36
N TYR A 286 -17.14 1.36 15.65
CA TYR A 286 -17.10 -0.09 15.40
C TYR A 286 -17.39 -0.46 13.96
N GLU A 287 -18.49 0.06 13.40
CA GLU A 287 -18.91 -0.29 12.05
C GLU A 287 -19.73 0.80 11.35
N LYS A 288 -19.36 1.04 10.11
CA LYS A 288 -20.03 1.97 9.20
C LYS A 288 -19.62 1.64 7.77
N ILE A 289 -20.56 1.71 6.81
CA ILE A 289 -20.20 1.60 5.39
C ILE A 289 -19.61 2.91 4.89
N VAL A 290 -18.52 2.79 4.20
CA VAL A 290 -17.83 3.88 3.53
C VAL A 290 -17.30 3.39 2.20
N ASN A 291 -17.62 4.04 1.08
CA ASN A 291 -17.23 3.66 -0.28
C ASN A 291 -17.49 2.16 -0.58
N ASN A 292 -18.64 1.63 -0.16
CA ASN A 292 -19.02 0.22 -0.26
C ASN A 292 -18.18 -0.78 0.56
N HIS A 293 -17.29 -0.31 1.42
CA HIS A 293 -16.53 -1.15 2.35
C HIS A 293 -17.00 -0.94 3.79
N LEU A 294 -16.90 -1.96 4.60
CA LEU A 294 -17.22 -1.87 6.02
C LEU A 294 -16.01 -1.33 6.78
N ALA A 295 -16.08 -0.07 7.22
CA ALA A 295 -15.05 0.59 8.00
C ALA A 295 -15.34 0.51 9.51
N GLY A 296 -14.31 0.71 10.33
CA GLY A 296 -14.38 0.69 11.79
C GLY A 296 -13.70 -0.52 12.40
N ILE A 297 -13.67 -0.60 13.73
CA ILE A 297 -12.95 -1.65 14.46
C ILE A 297 -13.46 -3.05 14.10
N ALA A 298 -14.76 -3.28 14.21
CA ALA A 298 -15.37 -4.55 13.79
C ALA A 298 -15.31 -4.71 12.27
N GLY A 299 -15.49 -3.60 11.53
CA GLY A 299 -15.39 -3.59 10.07
C GLY A 299 -14.06 -4.11 9.55
N GLU A 300 -12.94 -3.74 10.19
CA GLU A 300 -11.60 -4.21 9.77
C GLU A 300 -11.44 -5.74 9.91
N TYR A 301 -11.99 -6.36 10.94
CA TYR A 301 -12.02 -7.83 11.06
C TYR A 301 -12.78 -8.48 9.90
N VAL A 302 -13.92 -7.92 9.53
CA VAL A 302 -14.77 -8.43 8.44
C VAL A 302 -14.09 -8.23 7.09
N GLU A 303 -13.53 -7.06 6.83
CA GLU A 303 -12.77 -6.76 5.60
C GLU A 303 -11.52 -7.64 5.47
N ARG A 304 -10.85 -7.89 6.59
CA ARG A 304 -9.70 -8.80 6.62
C ARG A 304 -10.11 -10.24 6.30
N MET A 305 -11.24 -10.69 6.84
CA MET A 305 -11.82 -12.00 6.54
C MET A 305 -12.16 -12.12 5.06
N SER A 306 -12.77 -11.09 4.45
CA SER A 306 -13.04 -11.04 3.01
C SER A 306 -11.76 -11.19 2.19
N ARG A 307 -10.74 -10.40 2.50
CA ARG A 307 -9.47 -10.39 1.76
C ARG A 307 -8.68 -11.69 1.90
N LEU A 308 -8.48 -12.18 3.15
CA LEU A 308 -7.71 -13.40 3.40
C LEU A 308 -8.45 -14.67 2.98
N GLY A 309 -9.75 -14.69 3.15
CA GLY A 309 -10.58 -15.83 2.79
C GLY A 309 -10.92 -15.89 1.31
N GLY A 310 -10.72 -14.80 0.55
CA GLY A 310 -11.26 -14.67 -0.81
C GLY A 310 -12.78 -14.80 -0.84
N LEU A 311 -13.47 -14.41 0.28
CA LEU A 311 -14.89 -14.62 0.50
C LEU A 311 -15.69 -13.40 0.05
N ASN A 312 -16.89 -13.65 -0.46
CA ASN A 312 -17.80 -12.60 -0.90
C ASN A 312 -18.75 -12.20 0.24
N PHE A 313 -18.71 -10.93 0.63
CA PHE A 313 -19.59 -10.40 1.68
C PHE A 313 -20.58 -9.39 1.13
N LYS A 314 -21.83 -9.50 1.61
CA LYS A 314 -22.92 -8.54 1.39
C LYS A 314 -23.26 -7.86 2.71
N TYR A 315 -23.16 -6.54 2.75
CA TYR A 315 -23.41 -5.76 3.95
C TYR A 315 -24.87 -5.30 3.99
N LYS A 316 -25.62 -5.73 5.02
CA LYS A 316 -27.03 -5.39 5.20
C LYS A 316 -27.23 -4.49 6.42
N LYS A 317 -27.49 -3.20 6.18
CA LYS A 317 -27.72 -2.21 7.23
C LYS A 317 -29.16 -2.28 7.73
N TYR A 318 -29.31 -2.31 9.05
CA TYR A 318 -30.59 -2.20 9.73
C TYR A 318 -30.70 -0.86 10.46
N LYS A 319 -31.92 -0.33 10.63
CA LYS A 319 -32.13 1.00 11.24
C LYS A 319 -31.86 1.01 12.76
N ASN A 320 -32.10 -0.10 13.41
CA ASN A 320 -32.01 -0.22 14.88
C ASN A 320 -31.87 -1.68 15.32
N LYS A 321 -31.56 -1.88 16.63
CA LYS A 321 -31.44 -3.19 17.28
C LYS A 321 -32.63 -4.11 17.02
N LYS A 322 -33.88 -3.59 17.08
CA LYS A 322 -35.08 -4.41 16.90
C LYS A 322 -35.22 -4.99 15.51
N GLU A 323 -34.85 -4.23 14.48
CA GLU A 323 -34.86 -4.72 13.09
C GLU A 323 -33.78 -5.78 12.86
N LEU A 324 -32.59 -5.56 13.41
CA LEU A 324 -31.51 -6.55 13.33
C LEU A 324 -31.88 -7.84 14.09
N GLN A 325 -32.46 -7.74 15.30
CA GLN A 325 -32.94 -8.90 16.05
C GLN A 325 -33.95 -9.74 15.23
N LYS A 326 -34.90 -9.10 14.56
CA LYS A 326 -35.85 -9.81 13.70
C LYS A 326 -35.18 -10.56 12.56
N ALA A 327 -34.12 -10.00 11.98
CA ALA A 327 -33.35 -10.67 10.93
C ALA A 327 -32.52 -11.85 11.48
N ILE A 328 -31.98 -11.70 12.67
CA ILE A 328 -31.29 -12.79 13.42
C ILE A 328 -32.27 -13.94 13.67
N ASP A 329 -33.46 -13.65 14.22
CA ASP A 329 -34.49 -14.64 14.54
C ASP A 329 -34.95 -15.40 13.28
N LYS A 330 -35.05 -14.70 12.14
CA LYS A 330 -35.40 -15.27 10.84
C LYS A 330 -34.24 -15.94 10.10
N LYS A 331 -33.02 -15.90 10.65
CA LYS A 331 -31.80 -16.41 10.01
C LYS A 331 -31.49 -15.79 8.64
N GLU A 332 -31.85 -14.51 8.45
CA GLU A 332 -31.64 -13.77 7.18
C GLU A 332 -30.19 -13.31 6.98
N ILE A 333 -29.34 -13.39 8.01
CA ILE A 333 -27.95 -12.99 8.01
C ILE A 333 -27.06 -14.16 8.44
N ASP A 334 -25.80 -14.20 7.96
CA ASP A 334 -24.88 -15.28 8.29
C ASP A 334 -24.05 -14.96 9.52
N PHE A 335 -23.72 -13.69 9.74
CA PHE A 335 -22.96 -13.26 10.91
C PHE A 335 -23.14 -11.75 11.18
N TYR A 336 -22.82 -11.33 12.43
CA TYR A 336 -22.88 -9.94 12.89
C TYR A 336 -21.94 -9.74 14.08
N PHE A 337 -21.61 -8.47 14.40
CA PHE A 337 -20.87 -8.12 15.60
C PHE A 337 -21.85 -7.76 16.72
N ASP A 338 -21.73 -8.43 17.87
CA ASP A 338 -22.67 -8.29 18.96
C ASP A 338 -22.16 -7.38 20.08
N TYR A 339 -22.55 -6.13 20.04
CA TYR A 339 -22.39 -5.16 21.12
C TYR A 339 -23.72 -4.75 21.77
N TYR A 340 -24.80 -5.49 21.45
CA TYR A 340 -26.13 -5.26 21.99
C TYR A 340 -26.62 -6.38 22.91
N ASP A 341 -25.86 -7.45 23.08
CA ASP A 341 -26.24 -8.64 23.82
C ASP A 341 -27.56 -9.27 23.30
N TYR A 342 -27.55 -9.68 22.01
CA TYR A 342 -28.69 -10.33 21.38
C TYR A 342 -28.86 -11.75 21.91
N ARG A 343 -30.09 -12.09 22.26
CA ARG A 343 -30.42 -13.47 22.66
C ARG A 343 -30.76 -14.30 21.44
N THR A 344 -29.98 -15.35 21.21
CA THR A 344 -30.21 -16.28 20.09
C THR A 344 -29.57 -17.63 20.36
N SER A 345 -30.26 -18.70 19.92
CA SER A 345 -29.74 -20.07 19.91
C SER A 345 -29.25 -20.51 18.52
N ASN A 346 -29.47 -19.69 17.49
CA ASN A 346 -29.16 -20.00 16.09
C ASN A 346 -27.75 -19.61 15.67
N TYR A 347 -27.06 -18.86 16.51
CA TYR A 347 -25.71 -18.35 16.26
C TYR A 347 -24.80 -18.71 17.44
N LYS A 348 -23.56 -19.00 17.17
CA LYS A 348 -22.54 -19.22 18.19
C LYS A 348 -21.54 -18.07 18.19
N ALA A 349 -21.09 -17.71 19.39
CA ALA A 349 -20.12 -16.66 19.58
C ALA A 349 -18.73 -17.13 19.13
N THR A 350 -17.98 -16.26 18.44
CA THR A 350 -16.55 -16.42 18.24
C THR A 350 -15.80 -16.18 19.54
N ILE A 351 -14.47 -16.42 19.53
CA ILE A 351 -13.61 -15.84 20.56
C ILE A 351 -13.79 -14.31 20.54
N SER A 352 -13.62 -13.67 21.70
CA SER A 352 -13.68 -12.23 21.74
C SER A 352 -12.44 -11.63 21.06
N PRO A 353 -12.59 -10.66 20.14
CA PRO A 353 -11.45 -10.03 19.50
C PRO A 353 -10.64 -9.15 20.47
N PHE A 354 -11.26 -8.66 21.56
CA PHE A 354 -10.64 -7.76 22.54
C PHE A 354 -11.49 -7.66 23.81
N ILE A 355 -10.89 -7.15 24.88
CA ILE A 355 -11.58 -6.84 26.15
C ILE A 355 -12.18 -5.43 26.03
N GLU A 356 -13.46 -5.29 26.41
CA GLU A 356 -14.15 -4.03 26.41
C GLU A 356 -13.89 -3.21 27.68
N ASP A 357 -13.57 -1.94 27.44
CA ASP A 357 -13.43 -0.95 28.52
C ASP A 357 -14.55 0.08 28.43
N TYR A 358 -14.90 0.64 29.57
CA TYR A 358 -15.75 1.80 29.65
C TYR A 358 -15.05 2.97 30.37
N VAL A 359 -15.56 4.17 30.16
CA VAL A 359 -15.10 5.38 30.84
C VAL A 359 -16.26 6.09 31.51
N VAL A 360 -15.95 6.69 32.66
CA VAL A 360 -16.84 7.58 33.38
C VAL A 360 -16.33 9.02 33.23
N LEU A 361 -17.18 9.90 32.72
CA LEU A 361 -16.84 11.27 32.42
C LEU A 361 -17.64 12.23 33.31
N GLY A 362 -17.01 13.29 33.78
CA GLY A 362 -17.63 14.43 34.41
C GLY A 362 -17.40 15.72 33.65
N LYS A 363 -18.18 16.75 33.85
CA LYS A 363 -17.86 18.07 33.31
C LYS A 363 -16.54 18.57 33.88
N GLU A 364 -15.85 19.47 33.19
CA GLU A 364 -14.53 19.98 33.60
C GLU A 364 -14.53 20.54 35.03
N LYS A 365 -15.60 21.18 35.44
CA LYS A 365 -15.81 21.75 36.80
C LYS A 365 -16.38 20.75 37.82
N ASP A 366 -16.56 19.49 37.45
CA ASP A 366 -17.13 18.45 38.30
C ASP A 366 -16.14 18.05 39.38
N SER A 367 -16.59 17.98 40.64
CA SER A 367 -15.79 17.59 41.81
C SER A 367 -15.95 16.11 42.21
N HIS A 368 -16.72 15.32 41.41
CA HIS A 368 -16.86 13.88 41.69
C HIS A 368 -15.52 13.15 41.62
N ILE A 369 -15.29 12.32 42.61
CA ILE A 369 -14.15 11.39 42.65
C ILE A 369 -14.71 9.98 42.47
N VAL A 370 -14.28 9.30 41.40
CA VAL A 370 -14.63 7.91 41.10
C VAL A 370 -13.36 7.07 41.18
N THR A 371 -13.30 6.16 42.14
CA THR A 371 -12.10 5.34 42.43
C THR A 371 -12.28 3.88 42.11
N SER A 372 -13.54 3.42 41.99
CA SER A 372 -13.89 2.05 41.68
C SER A 372 -15.30 1.97 41.10
N PHE A 373 -15.69 0.82 40.57
CA PHE A 373 -17.06 0.55 40.13
C PHE A 373 -18.09 0.73 41.24
N GLU A 374 -17.73 0.29 42.47
CA GLU A 374 -18.60 0.42 43.65
C GLU A 374 -18.84 1.89 44.05
N SER A 375 -17.92 2.79 43.75
CA SER A 375 -18.08 4.23 44.04
C SER A 375 -19.17 4.90 43.19
N LEU A 376 -19.66 4.19 42.14
CA LEU A 376 -20.78 4.63 41.33
C LEU A 376 -22.16 4.33 41.93
N LYS A 377 -22.23 3.51 42.98
CA LYS A 377 -23.47 3.19 43.69
C LYS A 377 -24.20 4.45 44.15
N GLY A 378 -25.50 4.55 43.78
CA GLY A 378 -26.31 5.71 44.13
C GLY A 378 -26.06 6.96 43.28
N GLN A 379 -25.03 6.97 42.43
CA GLN A 379 -24.75 8.09 41.54
C GLN A 379 -25.79 8.21 40.42
N ASN A 380 -25.99 9.43 39.92
CA ASN A 380 -26.82 9.70 38.78
C ASN A 380 -26.02 9.54 37.48
N LEU A 381 -26.25 8.44 36.77
CA LEU A 381 -25.54 8.11 35.53
C LEU A 381 -26.41 8.43 34.32
N VAL A 382 -25.77 8.83 33.23
CA VAL A 382 -26.37 8.94 31.91
C VAL A 382 -25.57 8.13 30.92
N MET A 383 -26.24 7.36 30.07
CA MET A 383 -25.61 6.48 29.08
C MET A 383 -26.53 6.28 27.87
N LEU A 384 -25.97 5.70 26.81
CA LEU A 384 -26.78 5.25 25.67
C LEU A 384 -27.62 4.05 26.13
N GLY A 385 -28.88 4.03 25.73
CA GLY A 385 -29.76 2.89 25.92
C GLY A 385 -29.52 1.81 24.86
N ASP A 386 -29.98 0.60 25.18
CA ASP A 386 -29.99 -0.54 24.26
C ASP A 386 -28.62 -1.09 23.83
N ASP A 387 -27.53 -0.84 24.57
CA ASP A 387 -26.25 -1.53 24.34
C ASP A 387 -25.82 -2.41 25.54
N SER A 388 -24.80 -3.25 25.34
CA SER A 388 -24.31 -4.16 26.37
C SER A 388 -23.81 -3.43 27.61
N LEU A 389 -23.21 -2.24 27.45
CA LEU A 389 -22.77 -1.39 28.54
C LEU A 389 -23.94 -0.96 29.45
N TYR A 390 -25.10 -0.60 28.86
CA TYR A 390 -26.29 -0.29 29.63
C TYR A 390 -26.75 -1.51 30.44
N TYR A 391 -26.83 -2.71 29.86
CA TYR A 391 -27.23 -3.93 30.56
C TYR A 391 -26.24 -4.29 31.66
N TYR A 392 -24.94 -4.15 31.43
CA TYR A 392 -23.91 -4.38 32.44
C TYR A 392 -24.12 -3.46 33.66
N PHE A 393 -24.30 -2.15 33.44
CA PHE A 393 -24.50 -1.18 34.53
C PHE A 393 -25.83 -1.35 35.23
N SER A 394 -26.92 -1.59 34.51
CA SER A 394 -28.24 -1.78 35.09
C SER A 394 -28.33 -2.99 36.01
N ASN A 395 -27.57 -4.03 35.72
CA ASN A 395 -27.57 -5.26 36.50
C ASN A 395 -26.58 -5.20 37.68
N ASN A 396 -25.53 -4.41 37.61
CA ASN A 396 -24.41 -4.52 38.56
C ASN A 396 -24.16 -3.24 39.39
N SER A 397 -24.46 -2.01 38.87
CA SER A 397 -23.96 -0.78 39.51
C SER A 397 -24.81 -0.26 40.66
N ARG A 398 -26.09 -0.65 40.77
CA ARG A 398 -27.07 -0.04 41.71
C ARG A 398 -27.11 1.49 41.66
N SER A 399 -26.89 2.07 40.48
CA SER A 399 -26.90 3.49 40.19
C SER A 399 -28.24 3.96 39.61
N ASN A 400 -28.51 5.27 39.66
CA ASN A 400 -29.70 5.85 39.04
C ASN A 400 -29.39 6.13 37.55
N ILE A 401 -29.79 5.23 36.66
CA ILE A 401 -29.41 5.31 35.24
C ILE A 401 -30.53 5.95 34.44
N LYS A 402 -30.18 7.00 33.67
CA LYS A 402 -31.02 7.58 32.63
C LYS A 402 -30.40 7.32 31.25
N THR A 403 -31.20 6.78 30.34
CA THR A 403 -30.72 6.42 28.99
C THR A 403 -31.16 7.45 27.94
N PHE A 404 -30.33 7.55 26.89
CA PHE A 404 -30.55 8.42 25.72
C PHE A 404 -30.31 7.64 24.45
N LYS A 405 -30.91 8.10 23.33
CA LYS A 405 -30.75 7.44 22.03
C LYS A 405 -29.51 7.88 21.28
N THR A 406 -29.06 9.12 21.51
CA THR A 406 -27.94 9.72 20.79
C THR A 406 -26.91 10.32 21.73
N LEU A 407 -25.65 10.38 21.29
CA LEU A 407 -24.57 11.03 22.04
C LEU A 407 -24.82 12.54 22.26
N ASN A 408 -25.57 13.21 21.38
CA ASN A 408 -25.86 14.63 21.54
C ASN A 408 -26.90 14.87 22.66
N GLU A 409 -27.94 14.04 22.75
CA GLU A 409 -28.90 14.05 23.85
C GLU A 409 -28.22 13.73 25.18
N LEU A 410 -27.35 12.72 25.19
CA LEU A 410 -26.55 12.31 26.34
C LEU A 410 -25.73 13.48 26.91
N LYS A 411 -24.95 14.17 26.07
CA LYS A 411 -24.18 15.36 26.44
C LYS A 411 -25.03 16.46 27.04
N GLY A 412 -26.14 16.78 26.43
CA GLY A 412 -27.05 17.83 26.87
C GLY A 412 -27.64 17.57 28.26
N SER A 413 -27.69 16.30 28.66
CA SER A 413 -28.30 15.86 29.92
C SER A 413 -27.29 15.64 31.06
N ALA A 414 -26.03 15.96 30.86
CA ALA A 414 -24.93 15.71 31.81
C ALA A 414 -24.80 16.75 32.94
N ASN A 415 -25.77 17.64 33.15
CA ASN A 415 -25.76 18.55 34.30
C ASN A 415 -25.98 17.77 35.60
N ASN A 416 -25.03 17.80 36.51
CA ASN A 416 -25.00 17.06 37.78
C ASN A 416 -25.18 15.54 37.60
N ARG A 417 -24.69 14.97 36.48
CA ARG A 417 -24.73 13.53 36.15
C ARG A 417 -23.42 13.12 35.53
N LEU A 418 -23.01 11.90 35.84
CA LEU A 418 -21.83 11.30 35.22
C LEU A 418 -22.23 10.61 33.91
N ILE A 419 -21.43 10.80 32.87
CA ILE A 419 -21.60 10.11 31.61
C ILE A 419 -20.80 8.79 31.68
N VAL A 420 -21.44 7.69 31.33
CA VAL A 420 -20.77 6.42 31.12
C VAL A 420 -20.86 6.06 29.64
N VAL A 421 -19.70 5.87 29.01
CA VAL A 421 -19.64 5.48 27.61
C VAL A 421 -18.53 4.45 27.41
N ASP A 422 -18.65 3.71 26.34
CA ASP A 422 -17.63 2.82 25.82
C ASP A 422 -16.30 3.56 25.56
N SER A 423 -15.18 2.94 25.89
CA SER A 423 -13.85 3.56 25.84
C SER A 423 -13.43 3.93 24.41
N GLU A 424 -13.81 3.11 23.40
CA GLU A 424 -13.51 3.40 22.00
C GLU A 424 -14.39 4.53 21.45
N VAL A 425 -15.65 4.58 21.85
CA VAL A 425 -16.55 5.70 21.53
C VAL A 425 -16.00 7.01 22.13
N TYR A 426 -15.54 6.96 23.38
CA TYR A 426 -14.89 8.11 23.99
C TYR A 426 -13.62 8.52 23.25
N SER A 427 -12.71 7.58 22.99
CA SER A 427 -11.45 7.83 22.28
C SER A 427 -11.67 8.49 20.92
N TYR A 428 -12.67 8.03 20.20
CA TYR A 428 -13.01 8.57 18.87
C TYR A 428 -13.57 10.00 18.93
N TYR A 429 -14.39 10.30 19.95
CA TYR A 429 -15.08 11.58 20.06
C TYR A 429 -14.48 12.54 21.11
N GLN A 430 -13.38 12.20 21.78
CA GLN A 430 -12.81 13.00 22.88
C GLN A 430 -12.54 14.46 22.49
N ASN A 431 -11.96 14.71 21.33
CA ASN A 431 -11.61 16.05 20.83
C ASN A 431 -12.78 16.78 20.16
N THR A 432 -13.94 16.15 20.02
CA THR A 432 -15.10 16.72 19.35
C THR A 432 -16.32 16.78 20.27
N LYS A 433 -16.97 15.63 20.50
CA LYS A 433 -18.20 15.60 21.31
C LYS A 433 -17.92 15.66 22.81
N PHE A 434 -16.77 15.17 23.28
CA PHE A 434 -16.42 15.11 24.71
C PHE A 434 -15.33 16.08 25.14
N LYS A 435 -14.99 17.09 24.34
CA LYS A 435 -13.93 18.07 24.63
C LYS A 435 -14.12 18.83 25.95
N ASP A 436 -15.37 19.02 26.40
CA ASP A 436 -15.73 19.76 27.62
C ASP A 436 -15.90 18.83 28.83
N PHE A 437 -15.49 17.56 28.70
CA PHE A 437 -15.57 16.54 29.74
C PHE A 437 -14.19 16.01 30.10
N LYS A 438 -13.98 15.75 31.38
CA LYS A 438 -12.77 15.08 31.88
C LYS A 438 -13.05 13.61 32.17
N LEU A 439 -12.04 12.80 31.95
CA LEU A 439 -12.04 11.41 32.35
C LEU A 439 -11.88 11.31 33.88
N LEU A 440 -12.86 10.73 34.55
CA LEU A 440 -12.85 10.51 36.00
C LEU A 440 -12.39 9.08 36.35
N TYR A 441 -12.84 8.09 35.58
CA TYR A 441 -12.55 6.68 35.83
C TYR A 441 -12.59 5.87 34.54
N LYS A 442 -11.79 4.83 34.50
CA LYS A 442 -11.77 3.84 33.43
C LYS A 442 -11.64 2.46 34.01
N ASP A 443 -12.43 1.52 33.51
CA ASP A 443 -12.39 0.13 33.92
C ASP A 443 -12.86 -0.79 32.80
N THR A 444 -12.76 -2.10 33.01
CA THR A 444 -13.06 -3.15 32.05
C THR A 444 -14.42 -3.77 32.31
N MET A 445 -15.20 -4.02 31.26
CA MET A 445 -16.42 -4.82 31.37
C MET A 445 -16.07 -6.30 31.45
N MET A 446 -16.92 -7.06 32.17
CA MET A 446 -16.78 -8.52 32.19
C MET A 446 -17.39 -9.20 30.94
N ASN A 447 -18.18 -8.48 30.15
CA ASN A 447 -18.78 -8.98 28.92
C ASN A 447 -18.01 -8.42 27.73
N ASP A 448 -17.40 -9.32 26.97
CA ASP A 448 -16.65 -8.94 25.76
C ASP A 448 -17.57 -8.89 24.54
N TYR A 449 -17.29 -7.99 23.64
CA TYR A 449 -17.93 -7.98 22.33
C TYR A 449 -17.44 -9.14 21.48
N LYS A 450 -18.34 -9.77 20.72
CA LYS A 450 -18.05 -10.98 19.93
C LYS A 450 -18.70 -10.89 18.57
N PHE A 451 -18.12 -11.59 17.62
CA PHE A 451 -18.87 -11.91 16.41
C PHE A 451 -19.76 -13.12 16.66
N MET A 452 -20.95 -13.08 16.12
CA MET A 452 -21.91 -14.16 16.15
C MET A 452 -22.03 -14.74 14.76
N VAL A 453 -21.78 -16.03 14.62
CA VAL A 453 -21.81 -16.76 13.35
C VAL A 453 -22.90 -17.82 13.41
N LYS A 454 -23.64 -17.98 12.32
CA LYS A 454 -24.70 -18.95 12.18
C LYS A 454 -24.22 -20.37 12.43
N ASN A 455 -24.98 -21.15 13.19
CA ASN A 455 -24.54 -22.46 13.70
C ASN A 455 -24.31 -23.53 12.62
N ASP A 456 -24.87 -23.35 11.42
CA ASP A 456 -24.80 -24.29 10.29
C ASP A 456 -23.53 -24.13 9.41
N ASP A 457 -22.64 -23.20 9.73
CA ASP A 457 -21.42 -22.93 8.95
C ASP A 457 -20.15 -23.09 9.80
N GLY A 458 -19.77 -24.34 10.05
CA GLY A 458 -18.60 -24.66 10.88
C GLY A 458 -17.27 -24.22 10.26
N ALA A 459 -17.08 -24.39 8.95
CA ALA A 459 -15.84 -24.03 8.27
C ALA A 459 -15.59 -22.52 8.26
N PHE A 460 -16.63 -21.73 8.02
CA PHE A 460 -16.56 -20.26 8.12
C PHE A 460 -16.28 -19.82 9.56
N TYR A 461 -16.96 -20.43 10.53
CA TYR A 461 -16.75 -20.12 11.94
C TYR A 461 -15.31 -20.38 12.38
N ASP A 462 -14.75 -21.53 12.04
CA ASP A 462 -13.39 -21.92 12.43
C ASP A 462 -12.35 -21.01 11.78
N LEU A 463 -12.51 -20.69 10.49
CA LEU A 463 -11.64 -19.75 9.78
C LEU A 463 -11.71 -18.35 10.41
N PHE A 464 -12.91 -17.89 10.76
CA PHE A 464 -13.08 -16.56 11.35
C PHE A 464 -12.48 -16.47 12.76
N ASN A 465 -12.71 -17.48 13.60
CA ASN A 465 -12.07 -17.61 14.92
C ASN A 465 -10.54 -17.57 14.80
N TYR A 466 -10.00 -18.33 13.85
CA TYR A 466 -8.57 -18.33 13.59
C TYR A 466 -8.05 -16.93 13.21
N ILE A 467 -8.73 -16.23 12.30
CA ILE A 467 -8.35 -14.88 11.88
C ILE A 467 -8.42 -13.89 13.05
N ILE A 468 -9.45 -13.99 13.90
CA ILE A 468 -9.56 -13.17 15.11
C ILE A 468 -8.38 -13.45 16.06
N GLY A 469 -8.09 -14.71 16.34
CA GLY A 469 -7.06 -15.12 17.30
C GLY A 469 -5.63 -14.80 16.86
N THR A 470 -5.35 -14.81 15.58
CA THR A 470 -3.98 -14.63 15.03
C THR A 470 -3.56 -13.18 14.78
N ASN A 471 -4.40 -12.22 15.13
CA ASN A 471 -4.12 -10.82 14.86
C ASN A 471 -4.27 -9.95 16.11
N SER A 472 -3.32 -9.04 16.30
CA SER A 472 -3.34 -8.08 17.40
C SER A 472 -4.52 -7.12 17.25
N TYR A 473 -5.37 -7.03 18.27
CA TYR A 473 -6.45 -6.05 18.38
C TYR A 473 -5.99 -4.62 18.05
N TYR A 474 -4.84 -4.23 18.57
CA TYR A 474 -4.30 -2.88 18.38
C TYR A 474 -4.10 -2.50 16.90
N ASN A 475 -3.64 -3.46 16.10
CA ASN A 475 -3.45 -3.25 14.65
C ASN A 475 -4.80 -3.08 13.94
N TYR A 476 -5.79 -3.91 14.24
CA TYR A 476 -7.13 -3.80 13.65
C TYR A 476 -7.86 -2.54 14.09
N ARG A 477 -7.77 -2.21 15.38
CA ARG A 477 -8.32 -0.97 15.92
C ARG A 477 -7.78 0.25 15.19
N ASN A 478 -6.48 0.36 15.08
CA ASN A 478 -5.84 1.51 14.42
C ASN A 478 -6.17 1.57 12.93
N ALA A 479 -6.13 0.45 12.23
CA ALA A 479 -6.51 0.37 10.81
C ALA A 479 -7.98 0.76 10.62
N GLY A 480 -8.89 0.18 11.39
CA GLY A 480 -10.33 0.45 11.30
C GLY A 480 -10.69 1.92 11.61
N ILE A 481 -10.06 2.52 12.63
CA ILE A 481 -10.25 3.94 12.95
C ILE A 481 -9.66 4.83 11.84
N ASN A 482 -8.48 4.52 11.32
CA ASN A 482 -7.87 5.28 10.23
C ASN A 482 -8.75 5.25 8.97
N HIS A 483 -9.26 4.09 8.57
CA HIS A 483 -10.19 3.97 7.45
C HIS A 483 -11.46 4.81 7.65
N MET A 484 -11.97 4.92 8.89
CA MET A 484 -13.10 5.82 9.18
C MET A 484 -12.73 7.29 9.06
N HIS A 485 -11.51 7.68 9.45
CA HIS A 485 -11.03 9.06 9.33
C HIS A 485 -10.72 9.45 7.90
N GLU A 486 -10.05 8.60 7.13
CA GLU A 486 -9.75 8.82 5.71
C GLU A 486 -11.02 9.09 4.92
N THR A 487 -12.10 8.36 5.21
CA THR A 487 -13.39 8.50 4.52
C THR A 487 -14.24 9.67 4.99
N ILE A 488 -14.11 10.11 6.23
CA ILE A 488 -14.73 11.37 6.70
C ILE A 488 -14.00 12.57 6.06
N PHE A 489 -12.67 12.52 5.97
CA PHE A 489 -11.86 13.55 5.31
C PHE A 489 -12.11 13.60 3.80
N ASP A 490 -12.14 12.46 3.11
CA ASP A 490 -12.40 12.39 1.66
C ASP A 490 -13.79 12.86 1.28
N ASN A 491 -14.80 12.57 2.07
CA ASN A 491 -16.17 13.01 1.78
C ASN A 491 -16.40 14.51 2.04
N LEU A 492 -15.77 15.12 3.05
CA LEU A 492 -15.88 16.55 3.31
C LEU A 492 -15.00 17.36 2.35
N THR A 493 -13.76 16.96 2.14
CA THR A 493 -12.81 17.65 1.26
C THR A 493 -13.15 17.41 -0.22
N PHE A 494 -13.54 16.21 -0.61
CA PHE A 494 -13.86 15.90 -2.01
C PHE A 494 -15.13 16.63 -2.47
N ARG A 495 -16.17 16.68 -1.65
CA ARG A 495 -17.42 17.37 -2.00
C ARG A 495 -17.25 18.89 -2.03
N GLU A 496 -16.48 19.47 -1.11
CA GLU A 496 -16.21 20.91 -1.09
C GLU A 496 -15.13 21.31 -2.09
N VAL A 497 -14.07 20.52 -2.24
CA VAL A 497 -13.06 20.70 -3.28
C VAL A 497 -13.67 20.46 -4.66
N TYR A 498 -14.51 19.45 -4.84
CA TYR A 498 -15.25 19.23 -6.09
C TYR A 498 -16.16 20.44 -6.43
N LYS A 499 -16.91 20.98 -5.47
CA LYS A 499 -17.72 22.18 -5.67
C LYS A 499 -16.84 23.40 -5.99
N ALA A 500 -15.74 23.60 -5.28
CA ALA A 500 -14.80 24.69 -5.53
C ALA A 500 -14.08 24.54 -6.87
N VAL A 501 -13.63 23.33 -7.23
CA VAL A 501 -13.03 23.02 -8.53
C VAL A 501 -14.04 23.18 -9.66
N MET A 502 -15.28 22.73 -9.48
CA MET A 502 -16.34 22.93 -10.46
C MET A 502 -16.69 24.42 -10.64
N LEU A 503 -16.78 25.20 -9.57
CA LEU A 503 -16.93 26.66 -9.64
C LEU A 503 -15.74 27.34 -10.31
N LEU A 504 -14.50 26.93 -10.01
CA LEU A 504 -13.27 27.44 -10.63
C LEU A 504 -13.14 27.07 -12.12
N ILE A 505 -13.72 25.95 -12.55
CA ILE A 505 -13.72 25.52 -13.95
C ILE A 505 -14.90 26.14 -14.72
N PHE A 506 -16.11 26.11 -14.17
CA PHE A 506 -17.31 26.56 -14.88
C PHE A 506 -17.40 28.09 -14.99
N ILE A 507 -16.97 28.86 -13.97
CA ILE A 507 -17.00 30.32 -14.03
C ILE A 507 -16.05 30.85 -15.12
N PRO A 508 -14.77 30.42 -15.22
CA PRO A 508 -13.90 30.83 -16.33
C PRO A 508 -14.37 30.35 -17.70
N LEU A 509 -14.98 29.13 -17.76
CA LEU A 509 -15.54 28.64 -19.02
C LEU A 509 -16.72 29.47 -19.50
N ILE A 510 -17.62 29.89 -18.60
CA ILE A 510 -18.74 30.78 -18.91
C ILE A 510 -18.22 32.17 -19.32
N ILE A 511 -17.27 32.74 -18.58
CA ILE A 511 -16.65 34.02 -18.91
C ILE A 511 -15.87 33.92 -20.24
N GLY A 512 -15.12 32.82 -20.47
CA GLY A 512 -14.44 32.52 -21.69
C GLY A 512 -15.37 32.36 -22.89
N PHE A 513 -16.51 31.67 -22.68
CA PHE A 513 -17.54 31.48 -23.69
C PHE A 513 -18.24 32.80 -24.05
N ILE A 514 -18.57 33.65 -23.07
CA ILE A 514 -19.12 34.96 -23.28
C ILE A 514 -18.10 35.89 -24.02
N SER A 515 -16.82 35.84 -23.58
CA SER A 515 -15.72 36.56 -24.25
C SER A 515 -15.51 36.05 -25.66
N TYR A 516 -15.59 34.75 -25.90
CA TYR A 516 -15.52 34.15 -27.24
C TYR A 516 -16.66 34.60 -28.14
N LEU A 517 -17.90 34.64 -27.62
CA LEU A 517 -19.06 35.15 -28.39
C LEU A 517 -18.89 36.63 -28.76
N ILE A 518 -18.37 37.45 -27.85
CA ILE A 518 -18.08 38.88 -28.09
C ILE A 518 -16.93 39.04 -29.11
N LEU A 519 -15.87 38.22 -29.00
CA LEU A 519 -14.74 38.24 -29.94
C LEU A 519 -15.12 37.65 -31.30
N LYS A 520 -15.96 36.64 -31.36
CA LYS A 520 -16.49 36.06 -32.60
C LYS A 520 -17.40 37.06 -33.35
N ALA A 521 -18.19 37.87 -32.64
CA ALA A 521 -18.94 38.96 -33.22
C ALA A 521 -18.05 40.04 -33.80
N LYS A 522 -16.86 40.29 -33.21
CA LYS A 522 -15.87 41.26 -33.72
C LYS A 522 -14.93 40.67 -34.80
N LYS A 523 -14.73 39.32 -34.85
CA LYS A 523 -13.75 38.65 -35.72
C LYS A 523 -14.27 38.12 -37.06
N LYS A 524 -15.56 38.24 -37.36
CA LYS A 524 -16.14 37.80 -38.65
C LYS A 524 -15.56 38.52 -39.89
N LYS A 525 -14.62 39.47 -39.69
CA LYS A 525 -14.06 40.31 -40.77
C LYS A 525 -12.57 40.08 -41.10
N LYS A 526 -11.82 39.23 -40.39
CA LYS A 526 -10.37 39.10 -40.65
C LYS A 526 -9.82 37.69 -40.40
N LYS A 527 -10.19 36.69 -41.19
CA LYS A 527 -9.45 35.43 -41.22
C LYS A 527 -9.62 34.64 -42.53
N LYS A 528 -8.58 34.57 -43.30
CA LYS A 528 -8.41 33.49 -44.30
C LYS A 528 -6.95 33.15 -44.70
N GLU A 529 -5.87 33.51 -44.01
CA GLU A 529 -4.57 33.25 -44.64
C GLU A 529 -3.35 32.79 -43.82
N ILE A 530 -3.41 32.42 -42.54
CA ILE A 530 -2.15 32.08 -41.82
C ILE A 530 -2.26 30.82 -40.95
N THR A 531 -2.88 29.73 -41.37
CA THR A 531 -3.14 28.68 -40.36
C THR A 531 -2.52 27.29 -40.63
N GLU A 532 -1.84 26.98 -41.70
CA GLU A 532 -1.32 25.62 -41.92
C GLU A 532 0.19 25.43 -41.76
N LYS A 533 1.01 26.48 -41.85
CA LYS A 533 2.47 26.30 -41.82
C LYS A 533 3.08 26.06 -40.42
N HIS A 534 2.43 26.46 -39.32
CA HIS A 534 3.07 26.45 -38.00
C HIS A 534 2.71 25.28 -37.10
N LYS A 535 1.86 24.32 -37.55
CA LYS A 535 1.41 23.22 -36.73
C LYS A 535 2.54 22.24 -36.33
N TYR A 536 3.49 22.05 -37.23
CA TYR A 536 4.55 21.06 -37.12
C TYR A 536 5.97 21.65 -37.07
N ILE A 537 6.10 22.97 -36.93
CA ILE A 537 7.38 23.68 -36.91
C ILE A 537 7.57 24.32 -35.51
N ASP A 538 8.76 24.21 -34.97
CA ASP A 538 9.20 24.93 -33.78
C ASP A 538 9.51 26.40 -34.15
N VAL A 539 8.88 27.33 -33.43
CA VAL A 539 8.93 28.76 -33.77
C VAL A 539 10.33 29.36 -33.56
N LEU A 540 11.07 28.83 -32.55
CA LEU A 540 12.39 29.34 -32.21
C LEU A 540 13.46 28.85 -33.21
N THR A 541 13.47 27.57 -33.50
CA THR A 541 14.54 26.92 -34.27
C THR A 541 14.20 26.67 -35.73
N SER A 542 12.92 26.80 -36.11
CA SER A 542 12.38 26.42 -37.42
C SER A 542 12.53 24.91 -37.76
N LEU A 543 12.96 24.09 -36.81
CA LEU A 543 12.98 22.64 -36.92
C LEU A 543 11.56 22.08 -36.82
N LYS A 544 11.39 20.78 -37.08
CA LYS A 544 10.18 20.05 -36.71
C LYS A 544 10.00 20.10 -35.20
N ASN A 545 8.74 20.13 -34.75
CA ASN A 545 8.41 20.15 -33.33
C ASN A 545 7.90 18.81 -32.81
N ARG A 546 7.58 18.73 -31.53
CA ARG A 546 7.02 17.52 -30.89
C ARG A 546 5.70 17.03 -31.52
N ASN A 547 4.87 17.93 -32.06
CA ASN A 547 3.64 17.53 -32.74
C ASN A 547 3.97 16.78 -34.06
N TYR A 548 5.08 17.15 -34.71
CA TYR A 548 5.55 16.40 -35.87
C TYR A 548 6.05 15.01 -35.48
N LEU A 549 6.80 14.88 -34.38
CA LEU A 549 7.19 13.59 -33.83
C LEU A 549 5.97 12.68 -33.62
N ASN A 550 4.99 13.16 -32.84
CA ASN A 550 3.78 12.41 -32.55
C ASN A 550 2.99 12.00 -33.80
N PHE A 551 2.98 12.88 -34.81
CA PHE A 551 2.33 12.61 -36.08
C PHE A 551 3.06 11.53 -36.88
N LYS A 552 4.40 11.50 -36.84
CA LYS A 552 5.24 10.61 -37.65
C LYS A 552 5.54 9.26 -36.99
N MET A 553 5.38 9.13 -35.68
CA MET A 553 5.74 7.91 -34.96
C MET A 553 5.10 6.64 -35.54
N SER A 554 3.80 6.66 -35.81
CA SER A 554 3.12 5.50 -36.42
C SER A 554 3.65 5.16 -37.83
N GLU A 555 4.00 6.18 -38.63
CA GLU A 555 4.58 5.99 -39.96
C GLU A 555 6.00 5.39 -39.86
N TRP A 556 6.79 5.81 -38.87
CA TRP A 556 8.12 5.27 -38.64
C TRP A 556 8.08 3.83 -38.09
N GLU A 557 7.10 3.48 -37.29
CA GLU A 557 6.87 2.10 -36.83
C GLU A 557 6.48 1.14 -37.98
N GLU A 558 5.73 1.65 -38.96
CA GLU A 558 5.34 0.89 -40.14
C GLU A 558 6.47 0.81 -41.18
N ASN A 559 7.53 1.58 -41.03
CA ASN A 559 8.65 1.61 -41.98
C ASN A 559 9.37 0.25 -42.01
N LYS A 560 9.53 -0.30 -43.23
CA LYS A 560 10.15 -1.60 -43.45
C LYS A 560 11.67 -1.56 -43.58
N VAL A 561 12.24 -0.38 -43.68
CA VAL A 561 13.69 -0.17 -43.81
C VAL A 561 14.34 -0.21 -42.44
N LEU A 562 15.19 -1.19 -42.24
CA LEU A 562 15.99 -1.39 -41.03
C LEU A 562 17.48 -1.37 -41.35
N PRO A 563 18.36 -1.03 -40.44
CA PRO A 563 18.07 -0.52 -39.09
C PRO A 563 17.54 0.91 -39.12
N GLN A 564 16.77 1.24 -38.07
CA GLN A 564 16.39 2.61 -37.76
C GLN A 564 17.12 3.03 -36.48
N ALA A 565 17.28 4.32 -36.25
CA ALA A 565 17.88 4.79 -35.01
C ALA A 565 17.23 6.09 -34.51
N ILE A 566 17.21 6.23 -33.19
CA ILE A 566 16.87 7.47 -32.49
C ILE A 566 18.13 8.00 -31.82
N VAL A 567 18.43 9.29 -32.04
CA VAL A 567 19.46 10.00 -31.30
C VAL A 567 18.79 11.12 -30.51
N ILE A 568 18.98 11.13 -29.19
CA ILE A 568 18.48 12.18 -28.29
C ILE A 568 19.66 13.08 -27.90
N ILE A 569 19.44 14.36 -28.00
CA ILE A 569 20.41 15.41 -27.64
C ILE A 569 19.78 16.31 -26.58
N ASN A 570 20.50 16.58 -25.50
CA ASN A 570 20.09 17.51 -24.47
C ASN A 570 21.23 18.51 -24.22
N LEU A 571 20.98 19.81 -24.46
CA LEU A 571 21.97 20.86 -24.25
C LEU A 571 22.23 21.05 -22.76
N ASN A 572 23.51 21.10 -22.39
CA ASN A 572 23.92 21.30 -21.02
C ASN A 572 23.77 22.76 -20.59
N ASN A 573 23.44 22.96 -19.30
CA ASN A 573 23.47 24.25 -18.62
C ASN A 573 22.65 25.40 -19.29
N VAL A 574 21.65 25.10 -20.12
CA VAL A 574 20.79 26.13 -20.74
C VAL A 574 20.08 26.95 -19.66
N GLN A 575 19.64 26.32 -18.56
CA GLN A 575 19.04 27.02 -17.45
C GLN A 575 20.05 28.00 -16.79
N TYR A 576 21.27 27.55 -16.56
CA TYR A 576 22.33 28.44 -16.05
C TYR A 576 22.55 29.63 -16.94
N VAL A 577 22.55 29.46 -18.28
CA VAL A 577 22.66 30.54 -19.25
C VAL A 577 21.47 31.49 -19.13
N ASN A 578 20.25 30.97 -19.02
CA ASN A 578 19.03 31.74 -18.82
C ASN A 578 19.10 32.60 -17.55
N ASP A 579 19.54 32.00 -16.46
CA ASP A 579 19.56 32.64 -15.14
C ASP A 579 20.65 33.71 -15.01
N ASN A 580 21.79 33.53 -15.68
CA ASN A 580 22.93 34.44 -15.58
C ASN A 580 23.05 35.43 -16.73
N TYR A 581 22.57 35.09 -17.93
CA TYR A 581 22.73 35.90 -19.14
C TYR A 581 21.41 36.26 -19.83
N GLY A 582 20.28 35.82 -19.27
CA GLY A 582 18.93 36.10 -19.78
C GLY A 582 18.44 35.12 -20.82
N HIS A 583 17.10 35.01 -20.95
CA HIS A 583 16.43 34.07 -21.85
C HIS A 583 16.78 34.26 -23.32
N GLU A 584 17.05 35.47 -23.78
CA GLU A 584 17.47 35.72 -25.16
C GLU A 584 18.79 35.02 -25.48
N THR A 585 19.74 35.02 -24.52
CA THR A 585 21.03 34.34 -24.69
C THR A 585 20.85 32.81 -24.70
N GLY A 586 19.92 32.26 -23.87
CA GLY A 586 19.58 30.86 -23.92
C GLY A 586 18.87 30.45 -25.20
N ASP A 587 17.98 31.28 -25.72
CA ASP A 587 17.33 31.08 -27.02
C ASP A 587 18.34 31.09 -28.17
N ASP A 588 19.30 32.02 -28.16
CA ASP A 588 20.40 32.04 -29.11
C ASP A 588 21.27 30.79 -29.06
N LEU A 589 21.53 30.25 -27.87
CA LEU A 589 22.25 28.99 -27.69
C LEU A 589 21.48 27.82 -28.34
N ILE A 590 20.18 27.76 -28.14
CA ILE A 590 19.29 26.73 -28.72
C ILE A 590 19.24 26.86 -30.25
N ILE A 591 19.16 28.10 -30.80
CA ILE A 591 19.19 28.36 -32.26
C ILE A 591 20.51 27.90 -32.86
N LYS A 592 21.64 28.22 -32.21
CA LYS A 592 22.97 27.77 -32.67
C LYS A 592 23.12 26.28 -32.64
N ALA A 593 22.62 25.63 -31.61
CA ALA A 593 22.59 24.16 -31.53
C ALA A 593 21.77 23.56 -32.68
N ALA A 594 20.59 24.10 -32.95
CA ALA A 594 19.76 23.68 -34.09
C ALA A 594 20.51 23.85 -35.42
N GLY A 595 21.27 24.95 -35.60
CA GLY A 595 22.13 25.15 -36.75
C GLY A 595 23.23 24.10 -36.89
N ILE A 596 23.86 23.69 -35.80
CA ILE A 596 24.84 22.58 -35.81
C ILE A 596 24.18 21.27 -36.24
N LEU A 597 23.00 20.96 -35.72
CA LEU A 597 22.28 19.75 -36.09
C LEU A 597 21.92 19.71 -37.57
N VAL A 598 21.46 20.84 -38.12
CA VAL A 598 21.15 20.95 -39.56
C VAL A 598 22.43 20.82 -40.43
N ASN A 599 23.53 21.46 -40.03
CA ASN A 599 24.79 21.38 -40.77
C ASN A 599 25.45 20.01 -40.76
N THR A 600 25.12 19.22 -39.73
CA THR A 600 25.63 17.84 -39.59
C THR A 600 24.62 16.77 -40.02
N GLN A 601 23.47 17.19 -40.55
CA GLN A 601 22.38 16.30 -40.94
C GLN A 601 22.84 15.22 -41.93
N LEU A 602 22.46 13.99 -41.69
CA LEU A 602 22.69 12.85 -42.57
C LEU A 602 21.53 12.71 -43.58
N GLU A 603 21.79 12.08 -44.72
CA GLU A 603 20.73 11.70 -45.64
C GLU A 603 19.73 10.75 -44.93
N ASN A 604 18.48 10.75 -45.37
CA ASN A 604 17.41 9.94 -44.75
C ASN A 604 17.27 10.13 -43.23
N SER A 605 17.43 11.37 -42.77
CA SER A 605 17.23 11.72 -41.36
C SER A 605 16.24 12.86 -41.19
N GLU A 606 15.58 12.89 -40.04
CA GLU A 606 14.68 13.97 -39.65
C GLU A 606 15.14 14.54 -38.31
N ILE A 607 15.22 15.86 -38.21
CA ILE A 607 15.66 16.57 -37.02
C ILE A 607 14.48 17.34 -36.44
N MET A 608 14.29 17.26 -35.13
CA MET A 608 13.23 17.94 -34.42
C MET A 608 13.66 18.40 -33.03
N ARG A 609 13.03 19.45 -32.57
CA ARG A 609 13.10 19.90 -31.18
C ARG A 609 11.89 19.38 -30.45
N ILE A 610 12.12 18.53 -29.45
CA ILE A 610 11.06 17.80 -28.74
C ILE A 610 10.67 18.43 -27.41
N ASP A 611 11.60 19.17 -26.80
CA ASP A 611 11.33 19.91 -25.57
C ASP A 611 12.41 21.04 -25.43
N GLY A 612 12.20 21.98 -24.54
CA GLY A 612 13.04 23.14 -24.21
C GLY A 612 14.45 23.14 -24.79
N ASN A 613 15.33 22.33 -24.25
CA ASN A 613 16.73 22.15 -24.68
C ASN A 613 16.99 20.73 -25.24
N GLU A 614 15.94 20.01 -25.66
CA GLU A 614 16.05 18.66 -26.17
C GLU A 614 15.71 18.55 -27.65
N PHE A 615 16.55 17.81 -28.35
CA PHE A 615 16.38 17.51 -29.76
C PHE A 615 16.38 16.02 -30.01
N LEU A 616 15.71 15.62 -31.07
CA LEU A 616 15.66 14.23 -31.53
C LEU A 616 16.07 14.21 -33.02
N VAL A 617 16.92 13.24 -33.36
CA VAL A 617 17.24 12.91 -34.75
C VAL A 617 16.79 11.47 -35.00
N TYR A 618 15.90 11.28 -35.97
CA TYR A 618 15.50 9.97 -36.50
C TYR A 618 16.34 9.65 -37.73
N LEU A 619 16.89 8.45 -37.81
CA LEU A 619 17.79 7.98 -38.85
C LEU A 619 17.30 6.63 -39.41
N VAL A 620 17.47 6.43 -40.74
CA VAL A 620 17.08 5.18 -41.42
C VAL A 620 18.22 4.66 -42.26
N GLY A 621 18.52 3.36 -42.12
CA GLY A 621 19.49 2.64 -42.94
C GLY A 621 20.94 2.77 -42.46
N TYR A 622 21.19 3.26 -41.25
CA TYR A 622 22.54 3.41 -40.70
C TYR A 622 22.87 2.32 -39.69
N SER A 623 24.01 1.68 -39.86
CA SER A 623 24.51 0.68 -38.91
C SER A 623 24.87 1.31 -37.55
N GLU A 624 24.88 0.54 -36.50
CA GLU A 624 25.23 1.00 -35.15
C GLU A 624 26.54 1.75 -35.12
N ARG A 625 27.59 1.27 -35.79
CA ARG A 625 28.89 1.93 -35.88
C ARG A 625 28.80 3.33 -36.52
N GLN A 626 27.93 3.49 -37.50
CA GLN A 626 27.72 4.80 -38.15
C GLN A 626 26.95 5.76 -37.25
N VAL A 627 25.94 5.26 -36.54
CA VAL A 627 25.16 6.06 -35.57
C VAL A 627 26.03 6.46 -34.38
N ASP A 628 26.85 5.55 -33.85
CA ASP A 628 27.83 5.87 -32.82
C ASP A 628 28.82 6.96 -33.25
N ALA A 629 29.39 6.82 -34.45
CA ALA A 629 30.30 7.83 -35.03
C ALA A 629 29.60 9.16 -35.20
N TYR A 630 28.35 9.16 -35.67
CA TYR A 630 27.54 10.39 -35.83
C TYR A 630 27.25 11.03 -34.46
N SER A 631 26.86 10.26 -33.47
CA SER A 631 26.59 10.74 -32.11
C SER A 631 27.83 11.37 -31.46
N LYS A 632 29.00 10.74 -31.64
CA LYS A 632 30.29 11.29 -31.20
C LYS A 632 30.65 12.58 -31.92
N LYS A 633 30.41 12.64 -33.24
CA LYS A 633 30.58 13.86 -34.02
C LYS A 633 29.67 14.98 -33.52
N LEU A 634 28.37 14.71 -33.31
CA LEU A 634 27.44 15.68 -32.76
C LEU A 634 27.91 16.21 -31.40
N ALA A 635 28.29 15.32 -30.48
CA ALA A 635 28.79 15.69 -29.15
C ALA A 635 30.04 16.59 -29.24
N LYS A 636 30.91 16.33 -30.22
CA LYS A 636 32.10 17.17 -30.49
C LYS A 636 31.74 18.54 -31.04
N GLU A 637 30.86 18.60 -32.05
CA GLU A 637 30.42 19.84 -32.66
C GLU A 637 29.64 20.71 -31.67
N LEU A 638 28.81 20.13 -30.82
CA LEU A 638 28.08 20.86 -29.81
C LEU A 638 29.00 21.53 -28.76
N LYS A 639 30.22 21.04 -28.54
CA LYS A 639 31.23 21.73 -27.71
C LYS A 639 31.71 23.07 -28.28
N THR A 640 31.47 23.34 -29.54
CA THR A 640 31.76 24.64 -30.16
C THR A 640 30.75 25.73 -29.83
N LEU A 641 29.65 25.37 -29.15
CA LEU A 641 28.66 26.34 -28.70
C LEU A 641 29.26 27.34 -27.70
N PRO A 642 28.73 28.57 -27.62
CA PRO A 642 29.14 29.55 -26.63
C PRO A 642 29.16 28.93 -25.20
N HIS A 643 30.15 29.35 -24.42
CA HIS A 643 30.41 28.86 -23.05
C HIS A 643 30.91 27.40 -22.96
N GLU A 644 31.14 26.74 -24.09
CA GLU A 644 31.67 25.36 -24.17
C GLU A 644 30.90 24.28 -23.35
N PHE A 645 29.65 24.58 -23.00
CA PHE A 645 28.82 23.63 -22.20
C PHE A 645 28.42 22.38 -22.97
N GLY A 646 28.41 22.46 -24.30
CA GLY A 646 28.09 21.32 -25.15
C GLY A 646 26.69 20.74 -24.94
N GLY A 647 26.54 19.47 -25.30
CA GLY A 647 25.31 18.72 -25.12
C GLY A 647 25.58 17.25 -24.90
N ALA A 648 24.77 16.60 -24.08
CA ALA A 648 24.79 15.17 -23.94
C ALA A 648 24.03 14.52 -25.11
N VAL A 649 24.61 13.49 -25.71
CA VAL A 649 24.07 12.75 -26.83
C VAL A 649 23.95 11.28 -26.46
N GLY A 650 22.77 10.69 -26.68
CA GLY A 650 22.54 9.26 -26.53
C GLY A 650 21.79 8.72 -27.74
N TYR A 651 21.99 7.48 -28.07
CA TYR A 651 21.31 6.86 -29.20
C TYR A 651 20.81 5.46 -28.90
N SER A 652 19.89 4.99 -29.73
CA SER A 652 19.37 3.63 -29.69
C SER A 652 19.03 3.17 -31.09
N ILE A 653 19.36 1.88 -31.40
CA ILE A 653 19.15 1.25 -32.69
C ILE A 653 17.93 0.32 -32.64
N ILE A 654 17.16 0.32 -33.71
CA ILE A 654 16.05 -0.57 -33.96
C ILE A 654 16.46 -1.51 -35.11
N GLU A 655 16.85 -2.73 -34.77
CA GLU A 655 17.31 -3.75 -35.75
C GLU A 655 16.21 -4.73 -36.17
N ASP A 656 15.13 -4.81 -35.38
CA ASP A 656 14.02 -5.73 -35.61
C ASP A 656 12.67 -5.09 -35.23
N LYS A 657 11.58 -5.80 -35.48
CA LYS A 657 10.22 -5.34 -35.20
C LYS A 657 9.76 -5.49 -33.75
N ILE A 658 10.58 -6.00 -32.87
CA ILE A 658 10.26 -6.17 -31.44
C ILE A 658 10.39 -4.83 -30.73
N LYS A 659 11.34 -4.03 -31.16
CA LYS A 659 11.67 -2.72 -30.60
C LYS A 659 10.82 -1.62 -31.25
N THR A 660 10.01 -0.93 -30.46
CA THR A 660 9.19 0.19 -30.93
C THR A 660 10.01 1.50 -31.00
N ILE A 661 9.47 2.49 -31.69
CA ILE A 661 10.05 3.85 -31.69
C ILE A 661 10.08 4.44 -30.27
N ASP A 662 9.03 4.23 -29.49
CA ASP A 662 8.98 4.66 -28.08
C ASP A 662 10.06 3.99 -27.21
N ASP A 663 10.27 2.69 -27.40
CA ASP A 663 11.35 1.98 -26.72
C ASP A 663 12.72 2.57 -27.06
N ALA A 664 12.94 2.90 -28.34
CA ALA A 664 14.20 3.50 -28.80
C ALA A 664 14.40 4.92 -28.26
N ILE A 665 13.33 5.73 -28.18
CA ILE A 665 13.37 7.05 -27.56
C ILE A 665 13.77 6.92 -26.08
N ASN A 666 13.15 5.98 -25.36
CA ASN A 666 13.45 5.75 -23.94
C ASN A 666 14.90 5.31 -23.70
N GLU A 667 15.40 4.36 -24.51
CA GLU A 667 16.79 3.89 -24.40
C GLU A 667 17.80 4.97 -24.76
N ALA A 668 17.56 5.72 -25.85
CA ALA A 668 18.41 6.84 -26.25
C ALA A 668 18.43 7.94 -25.17
N THR A 669 17.29 8.17 -24.51
CA THR A 669 17.20 9.11 -23.39
C THR A 669 17.98 8.63 -22.16
N ILE A 670 17.96 7.33 -21.87
CA ILE A 670 18.77 6.74 -20.79
C ILE A 670 20.26 6.90 -21.12
N ALA A 671 20.69 6.52 -22.32
CA ALA A 671 22.08 6.65 -22.76
C ALA A 671 22.56 8.12 -22.73
N MET A 672 21.72 9.04 -23.17
CA MET A 672 22.01 10.47 -23.10
C MET A 672 22.18 10.95 -21.65
N ASN A 673 21.33 10.47 -20.72
CA ASN A 673 21.43 10.85 -19.31
C ASN A 673 22.66 10.24 -18.60
N GLU A 674 23.12 9.07 -19.01
CA GLU A 674 24.37 8.48 -18.55
C GLU A 674 25.56 9.34 -19.00
N ASN A 675 25.60 9.69 -20.26
CA ASN A 675 26.62 10.58 -20.81
C ASN A 675 26.62 11.98 -20.16
N LYS A 676 25.44 12.46 -19.72
CA LYS A 676 25.31 13.74 -19.01
C LYS A 676 25.93 13.72 -17.60
N LYS A 677 25.97 12.54 -16.93
CA LYS A 677 26.58 12.39 -15.61
C LYS A 677 28.11 12.40 -15.64
N GLU A 678 28.72 12.04 -16.75
CA GLU A 678 30.19 12.08 -16.93
C GLU A 678 30.73 13.52 -17.09
N TYR A 679 29.84 14.49 -17.33
CA TYR A 679 30.18 15.91 -17.50
C TYR A 679 29.82 16.76 -16.25
N LYS A 680 29.41 16.16 -15.13
CA LYS A 680 29.31 16.79 -13.82
C LYS A 680 30.53 16.51 -12.97
#